data_8ffa407c4b6ddfd7c24fe9c028bab5d8
#
_entry.id   8ffa407c4b6ddfd7c24fe9c028bab5d8
#
_cell.length_a   1.000
_cell.length_b   1.000
_cell.length_c   1.000
_cell.angle_alpha   90.00
_cell.angle_beta   90.00
_cell.angle_gamma   90.00
#
_symmetry.space_group_name_H-M   'P 1'
#
loop_
_entity.id
_entity.type
_entity.pdbx_description
1 polymer ?
#
loop_
_entity_poly.entity_id
_entity_poly.type
_entity_poly.pdbx_seq_one_letter_code
_entity_poly.pdbx_strand_id
1 'polypeptide(L)'
;MKKRLFKLLAVFLSVLIAVMSFPLSAFATSINGTNRQRETQTSSKIQKDTYEIIELRDEFVKQFKQPDGTIIAVQYSDPVHYLDANGKWVDIDNTLSPSGNEFSIPNAKVKFAKKITGNESVFTLHSGNRKIEIGLINSVKKTAGKVQSVDSYSNVNATELQKMMTLDKLSSKIIYENILENVDLEYILVSNNIKENIIVKSAKSEYVFNFTLSLNNLSAEKAPDGSILISDTSSCEPVYVIPAGFMFDSAGEKSDLVEYDLASSGNGKYLLTITADKEWANDEERVFPLTIDPSIGVPSSTVTDLCISSSNADRSSPTDLNMFVNNAWRGYWKTNILPELPDSAYITSAYISMYSTSAGGSYVGAYRITTDWDSGLTWNKTIASTSPQGVMSNVVLDYNCIDGTAPDNRYRFDITSLVKSWYAGTYSNYGIGFKIADGGTSTSTISFVTNDSPTIAFRPQFVVVYKDMKGIEEYWSYSSQNIGLAGTSYVNNATGAMTISKPLLSTTDSLMPYIPTIVYNSTLADKYNVYPNVQSSYLSAFMPCGFKLNISETIIKKMYTNASGSSVYYYIWSDSDGTEHSFLPVEGTSNVYEDEDGLQLKLTVSSTMCTIKDDSKTVKTFASMSVVPGEDVYGAWYLSSIADKNGNKISFTFDSAYRPIG
;
A
#
# COMPACT_ATOMS: atom_id res chain seq x y z
N MET A 1 8.34 50.45 43.38
CA MET A 1 9.22 49.51 42.66
C MET A 1 8.50 48.43 41.88
N LYS A 2 7.52 47.72 42.40
CA LYS A 2 6.79 46.61 41.69
C LYS A 2 6.10 47.02 40.39
N LYS A 3 5.50 48.22 40.28
CA LYS A 3 4.82 48.64 39.01
C LYS A 3 5.77 49.00 37.86
N ARG A 4 7.05 49.36 38.15
CA ARG A 4 8.06 49.60 37.10
C ARG A 4 8.66 48.31 36.57
N LEU A 5 8.79 47.29 37.44
CA LEU A 5 9.27 45.95 37.04
C LEU A 5 8.28 45.24 36.12
N PHE A 6 6.96 45.34 36.38
CA PHE A 6 5.93 44.78 35.55
C PHE A 6 5.84 45.42 34.15
N LYS A 7 6.06 46.75 34.05
CA LYS A 7 6.10 47.42 32.75
C LYS A 7 7.35 47.06 31.95
N LEU A 8 8.49 46.87 32.58
CA LEU A 8 9.71 46.39 31.92
C LEU A 8 9.57 44.93 31.45
N LEU A 9 8.94 44.06 32.24
CA LEU A 9 8.69 42.68 31.87
C LEU A 9 7.70 42.59 30.73
N ALA A 10 6.65 43.42 30.70
CA ALA A 10 5.67 43.45 29.63
C ALA A 10 6.28 44.00 28.31
N VAL A 11 7.17 44.96 28.37
CA VAL A 11 7.90 45.47 27.20
C VAL A 11 8.90 44.42 26.70
N PHE A 12 9.57 43.70 27.60
CA PHE A 12 10.50 42.62 27.22
C PHE A 12 9.77 41.46 26.57
N LEU A 13 8.58 41.08 27.08
CA LEU A 13 7.75 40.01 26.51
C LEU A 13 7.16 40.41 25.15
N SER A 14 6.75 41.68 24.95
CA SER A 14 6.25 42.15 23.66
C SER A 14 7.35 42.28 22.62
N VAL A 15 8.59 42.63 23.01
CA VAL A 15 9.74 42.62 22.11
C VAL A 15 10.13 41.16 21.73
N LEU A 16 10.06 40.22 22.70
CA LEU A 16 10.33 38.80 22.43
C LEU A 16 9.29 38.19 21.48
N ILE A 17 8.00 38.54 21.61
CA ILE A 17 6.94 38.12 20.74
C ILE A 17 7.07 38.75 19.35
N ALA A 18 7.48 40.01 19.26
CA ALA A 18 7.74 40.68 17.98
C ALA A 18 8.95 40.10 17.23
N VAL A 19 9.98 39.61 17.94
CA VAL A 19 11.15 38.97 17.33
C VAL A 19 10.80 37.54 16.83
N MET A 20 9.82 36.85 17.47
CA MET A 20 9.37 35.54 17.03
C MET A 20 8.33 35.57 15.88
N SER A 21 7.80 36.74 15.52
CA SER A 21 6.81 36.91 14.46
C SER A 21 7.38 37.41 13.12
N PHE A 22 8.70 37.54 12.99
CA PHE A 22 9.30 37.77 11.68
C PHE A 22 9.53 36.44 10.95
N PRO A 23 9.08 36.35 9.71
CA PRO A 23 9.34 35.13 8.91
C PRO A 23 10.87 35.00 8.72
N LEU A 24 11.39 33.80 8.91
CA LEU A 24 12.81 33.44 8.75
C LEU A 24 13.42 33.73 7.36
N SER A 25 12.63 34.26 6.44
CA SER A 25 13.09 34.66 5.10
C SER A 25 13.89 35.98 5.05
N ALA A 26 14.01 36.73 6.14
CA ALA A 26 14.67 38.04 6.17
C ALA A 26 16.16 38.02 6.60
N PHE A 27 16.73 36.88 6.98
CA PHE A 27 18.13 36.80 7.43
C PHE A 27 19.09 36.20 6.36
N ALA A 28 18.65 35.96 5.15
CA ALA A 28 19.48 35.42 4.08
C ALA A 28 20.11 36.46 3.13
N THR A 29 20.17 37.75 3.52
CA THR A 29 20.78 38.76 2.65
C THR A 29 21.69 39.70 3.46
N SER A 30 22.88 39.23 3.77
CA SER A 30 24.07 40.10 3.82
C SER A 30 25.32 39.29 4.24
N ILE A 31 25.82 38.46 3.32
CA ILE A 31 27.25 38.20 3.25
C ILE A 31 27.67 38.65 1.85
N ASN A 32 28.36 39.82 1.86
CA ASN A 32 28.90 40.40 0.65
C ASN A 32 29.91 39.49 -0.01
N GLY A 33 29.62 39.16 -1.22
CA GLY A 33 30.35 39.42 -2.39
C GLY A 33 31.67 38.76 -2.61
N THR A 34 31.68 37.78 -3.40
CA THR A 34 32.46 37.75 -4.61
C THR A 34 31.57 37.23 -5.72
N ASN A 35 31.36 38.04 -6.76
CA ASN A 35 30.77 37.62 -8.01
C ASN A 35 31.56 36.43 -8.57
N ARG A 36 31.21 35.21 -8.14
CA ARG A 36 31.44 34.05 -8.95
C ARG A 36 30.32 34.07 -10.00
N GLN A 37 30.64 34.39 -11.22
CA GLN A 37 29.85 34.00 -12.37
C GLN A 37 29.59 32.51 -12.20
N ARG A 38 28.33 32.18 -11.84
CA ARG A 38 27.84 30.83 -11.97
C ARG A 38 27.92 30.50 -13.44
N GLU A 39 28.94 29.73 -13.84
CA GLU A 39 28.85 29.00 -15.07
C GLU A 39 27.51 28.25 -15.00
N THR A 40 26.62 28.53 -15.92
CA THR A 40 25.46 27.73 -16.20
C THR A 40 25.95 26.36 -16.63
N GLN A 41 26.29 25.50 -15.66
CA GLN A 41 26.41 24.10 -15.95
C GLN A 41 25.02 23.67 -16.41
N THR A 42 24.95 23.24 -17.66
CA THR A 42 23.82 22.47 -18.17
C THR A 42 23.60 21.36 -17.16
N SER A 43 22.51 21.46 -16.37
CA SER A 43 22.13 20.40 -15.44
C SER A 43 21.98 19.14 -16.27
N SER A 44 22.81 18.15 -15.97
CA SER A 44 22.66 16.80 -16.53
C SER A 44 21.25 16.35 -16.24
N LYS A 45 20.56 15.82 -17.25
CA LYS A 45 19.21 15.27 -17.05
C LYS A 45 19.35 13.90 -16.43
N ILE A 46 19.06 13.82 -15.15
CA ILE A 46 18.91 12.55 -14.43
C ILE A 46 17.59 11.91 -14.85
N GLN A 47 17.62 10.63 -15.18
CA GLN A 47 16.41 9.85 -15.43
C GLN A 47 15.71 9.60 -14.09
N LYS A 48 14.62 10.30 -13.82
CA LYS A 48 13.80 10.16 -12.61
C LYS A 48 12.48 9.49 -12.97
N ASP A 49 12.37 8.21 -12.64
CA ASP A 49 11.16 7.40 -12.86
C ASP A 49 10.39 7.20 -11.55
N THR A 50 9.09 6.94 -11.67
CA THR A 50 8.31 6.31 -10.62
C THR A 50 8.52 4.80 -10.69
N TYR A 51 8.79 4.13 -9.55
CA TYR A 51 8.95 2.67 -9.51
C TYR A 51 8.50 2.07 -8.19
N GLU A 52 8.10 0.80 -8.23
CA GLU A 52 7.73 0.03 -7.04
C GLU A 52 8.99 -0.46 -6.31
N ILE A 53 9.00 -0.32 -4.99
CA ILE A 53 10.05 -0.85 -4.11
C ILE A 53 9.64 -2.26 -3.69
N ILE A 54 10.17 -3.27 -4.38
CA ILE A 54 9.76 -4.68 -4.24
C ILE A 54 10.04 -5.21 -2.82
N GLU A 55 11.09 -4.73 -2.17
CA GLU A 55 11.49 -5.13 -0.83
C GLU A 55 10.51 -4.67 0.27
N LEU A 56 9.68 -3.66 -0.02
CA LEU A 56 8.66 -3.12 0.89
C LEU A 56 7.26 -3.68 0.61
N ARG A 57 7.16 -4.73 -0.21
CA ARG A 57 5.90 -5.43 -0.44
C ARG A 57 5.43 -6.15 0.81
N ASP A 58 4.14 -6.11 1.05
CA ASP A 58 3.43 -7.06 1.91
C ASP A 58 2.17 -7.59 1.20
N GLU A 59 1.34 -8.36 1.88
CA GLU A 59 0.14 -8.96 1.29
C GLU A 59 -0.81 -7.91 0.71
N PHE A 60 -0.93 -6.73 1.33
CA PHE A 60 -1.94 -5.71 1.01
C PHE A 60 -1.35 -4.37 0.56
N VAL A 61 -0.04 -4.19 0.58
CA VAL A 61 0.60 -2.88 0.36
C VAL A 61 1.61 -2.93 -0.78
N LYS A 62 1.54 -1.93 -1.65
CA LYS A 62 2.61 -1.57 -2.59
C LYS A 62 3.20 -0.23 -2.21
N GLN A 63 4.51 -0.09 -2.35
CA GLN A 63 5.21 1.16 -2.09
C GLN A 63 5.97 1.63 -3.33
N PHE A 64 5.78 2.91 -3.69
CA PHE A 64 6.31 3.48 -4.92
C PHE A 64 7.22 4.66 -4.60
N LYS A 65 8.48 4.61 -5.06
CA LYS A 65 9.37 5.77 -5.02
C LYS A 65 9.02 6.72 -6.14
N GLN A 66 8.97 8.03 -5.81
CA GLN A 66 8.65 9.11 -6.73
C GLN A 66 9.92 9.84 -7.18
N PRO A 67 9.87 10.57 -8.33
CA PRO A 67 10.99 11.37 -8.82
C PRO A 67 11.52 12.45 -7.87
N ASP A 68 10.72 12.86 -6.88
CA ASP A 68 11.11 13.85 -5.84
C ASP A 68 11.66 13.20 -4.57
N GLY A 69 11.90 11.88 -4.59
CA GLY A 69 12.41 11.11 -3.47
C GLY A 69 11.35 10.73 -2.43
N THR A 70 10.09 11.16 -2.58
CA THR A 70 9.01 10.69 -1.69
C THR A 70 8.63 9.25 -1.99
N ILE A 71 8.13 8.55 -0.98
CA ILE A 71 7.62 7.18 -1.11
C ILE A 71 6.12 7.22 -0.83
N ILE A 72 5.36 6.56 -1.69
CA ILE A 72 3.91 6.44 -1.60
C ILE A 72 3.57 5.01 -1.25
N ALA A 73 3.09 4.77 -0.03
CA ALA A 73 2.53 3.50 0.41
C ALA A 73 1.03 3.48 0.13
N VAL A 74 0.59 2.53 -0.69
CA VAL A 74 -0.82 2.33 -1.05
C VAL A 74 -1.30 1.04 -0.42
N GLN A 75 -2.28 1.13 0.45
CA GLN A 75 -2.95 -0.03 1.00
C GLN A 75 -4.20 -0.37 0.19
N TYR A 76 -4.33 -1.62 -0.15
CA TYR A 76 -5.47 -2.20 -0.86
C TYR A 76 -6.36 -2.98 0.12
N SER A 77 -7.64 -3.10 -0.21
CA SER A 77 -8.61 -3.84 0.60
C SER A 77 -8.40 -5.34 0.56
N ASP A 78 -7.95 -5.83 -0.60
CA ASP A 78 -7.69 -7.24 -0.84
C ASP A 78 -6.19 -7.51 -1.00
N PRO A 79 -5.75 -8.76 -0.79
CA PRO A 79 -4.39 -9.16 -1.11
C PRO A 79 -4.00 -8.82 -2.55
N VAL A 80 -2.85 -8.17 -2.72
CA VAL A 80 -2.25 -7.85 -4.03
C VAL A 80 -1.02 -8.71 -4.30
N HIS A 81 -0.48 -9.33 -3.25
CA HIS A 81 0.65 -10.25 -3.31
C HIS A 81 0.37 -11.56 -2.58
N TYR A 82 1.14 -12.57 -2.92
CA TYR A 82 1.22 -13.83 -2.18
C TYR A 82 2.69 -14.24 -2.00
N LEU A 83 2.99 -15.02 -0.96
CA LEU A 83 4.32 -15.59 -0.77
C LEU A 83 4.53 -16.78 -1.72
N ASP A 84 5.60 -16.74 -2.50
CA ASP A 84 6.05 -17.89 -3.31
C ASP A 84 6.71 -18.97 -2.44
N ALA A 85 7.20 -20.04 -3.07
CA ALA A 85 7.85 -21.16 -2.37
C ALA A 85 9.16 -20.76 -1.64
N ASN A 86 9.74 -19.63 -1.97
CA ASN A 86 10.97 -19.08 -1.38
C ASN A 86 10.67 -18.05 -0.28
N GLY A 87 9.39 -17.77 0.00
CA GLY A 87 8.96 -16.76 0.96
C GLY A 87 9.05 -15.32 0.43
N LYS A 88 9.09 -15.13 -0.89
CA LYS A 88 9.12 -13.81 -1.53
C LYS A 88 7.70 -13.37 -1.93
N TRP A 89 7.37 -12.09 -1.72
CA TRP A 89 6.12 -11.50 -2.17
C TRP A 89 6.10 -11.34 -3.69
N VAL A 90 5.10 -11.92 -4.34
CA VAL A 90 4.88 -11.91 -5.79
C VAL A 90 3.48 -11.37 -6.07
N ASP A 91 3.32 -10.60 -7.16
CA ASP A 91 2.02 -10.08 -7.57
C ASP A 91 1.02 -11.20 -7.83
N ILE A 92 -0.22 -11.04 -7.36
CA ILE A 92 -1.33 -11.89 -7.76
C ILE A 92 -1.67 -11.57 -9.22
N ASP A 93 -1.63 -12.59 -10.08
CA ASP A 93 -2.01 -12.48 -11.48
C ASP A 93 -3.17 -13.44 -11.76
N ASN A 94 -4.36 -12.89 -11.90
CA ASN A 94 -5.60 -13.59 -12.18
C ASN A 94 -5.96 -13.61 -13.69
N THR A 95 -5.01 -13.29 -14.56
CA THR A 95 -5.23 -13.29 -16.01
C THR A 95 -5.56 -14.70 -16.48
N LEU A 96 -6.79 -14.92 -16.96
CA LEU A 96 -7.24 -16.19 -17.49
C LEU A 96 -6.74 -16.38 -18.91
N SER A 97 -5.98 -17.46 -19.13
CA SER A 97 -5.44 -17.85 -20.43
C SER A 97 -5.83 -19.28 -20.80
N PRO A 98 -6.00 -19.59 -22.10
CA PRO A 98 -6.33 -20.92 -22.56
C PRO A 98 -5.23 -21.96 -22.21
N SER A 99 -5.60 -23.05 -21.54
CA SER A 99 -4.73 -24.16 -21.17
C SER A 99 -5.45 -25.51 -21.42
N GLY A 100 -5.13 -26.20 -22.50
CA GLY A 100 -5.83 -27.43 -22.86
C GLY A 100 -7.34 -27.23 -23.02
N ASN A 101 -8.15 -27.98 -22.25
CA ASN A 101 -9.61 -27.88 -22.21
C ASN A 101 -10.12 -26.87 -21.16
N GLU A 102 -9.23 -26.11 -20.51
CA GLU A 102 -9.54 -25.18 -19.44
C GLU A 102 -9.01 -23.78 -19.75
N PHE A 103 -9.53 -22.78 -19.05
CA PHE A 103 -8.85 -21.49 -18.84
C PHE A 103 -8.17 -21.54 -17.47
N SER A 104 -6.94 -21.03 -17.36
CA SER A 104 -6.15 -21.07 -16.14
C SER A 104 -5.45 -19.75 -15.90
N ILE A 105 -5.30 -19.36 -14.63
CA ILE A 105 -4.37 -18.29 -14.22
C ILE A 105 -2.91 -18.80 -14.24
N PRO A 106 -1.89 -17.91 -14.30
CA PRO A 106 -0.48 -18.31 -14.48
C PRO A 106 0.02 -19.35 -13.48
N ASN A 107 -0.35 -19.25 -12.19
CA ASN A 107 0.07 -20.21 -11.15
C ASN A 107 -0.78 -21.49 -11.08
N ALA A 108 -1.75 -21.65 -12.00
CA ALA A 108 -2.66 -22.78 -12.10
C ALA A 108 -3.49 -23.09 -10.83
N LYS A 109 -3.57 -22.16 -9.87
CA LYS A 109 -4.40 -22.32 -8.66
C LYS A 109 -5.89 -22.36 -8.99
N VAL A 110 -6.33 -21.57 -9.98
CA VAL A 110 -7.73 -21.53 -10.43
C VAL A 110 -7.82 -21.92 -11.89
N LYS A 111 -8.78 -22.80 -12.20
CA LYS A 111 -9.05 -23.28 -13.55
C LYS A 111 -10.55 -23.30 -13.80
N PHE A 112 -10.95 -22.88 -14.99
CA PHE A 112 -12.34 -22.92 -15.46
C PHE A 112 -12.48 -23.79 -16.69
N ALA A 113 -13.55 -24.54 -16.80
CA ALA A 113 -13.86 -25.34 -17.99
C ALA A 113 -14.05 -24.42 -19.20
N LYS A 114 -13.41 -24.74 -20.35
CA LYS A 114 -13.72 -24.07 -21.64
C LYS A 114 -15.12 -24.34 -22.15
N LYS A 115 -15.66 -25.48 -21.79
CA LYS A 115 -17.03 -25.90 -22.17
C LYS A 115 -17.61 -26.71 -21.04
N ILE A 116 -18.84 -26.44 -20.69
CA ILE A 116 -19.62 -27.21 -19.72
C ILE A 116 -20.64 -28.03 -20.46
N THR A 117 -20.78 -29.33 -20.12
CA THR A 117 -21.76 -30.26 -20.69
C THR A 117 -22.33 -31.12 -19.57
N GLY A 118 -23.62 -30.99 -19.29
CA GLY A 118 -24.26 -31.76 -18.20
C GLY A 118 -23.77 -31.36 -16.81
N ASN A 119 -23.33 -32.33 -16.03
CA ASN A 119 -22.92 -32.14 -14.60
C ASN A 119 -21.40 -32.05 -14.44
N GLU A 120 -20.70 -31.51 -15.42
CA GLU A 120 -19.23 -31.34 -15.35
C GLU A 120 -18.84 -30.21 -14.39
N SER A 121 -17.61 -30.29 -13.92
CA SER A 121 -17.03 -29.23 -13.11
C SER A 121 -16.94 -27.91 -13.89
N VAL A 122 -17.37 -26.82 -13.27
CA VAL A 122 -17.29 -25.47 -13.82
C VAL A 122 -15.93 -24.87 -13.52
N PHE A 123 -15.51 -24.98 -12.26
CA PHE A 123 -14.19 -24.53 -11.88
C PHE A 123 -13.54 -25.41 -10.81
N THR A 124 -12.22 -25.29 -10.71
CA THR A 124 -11.39 -25.96 -9.71
C THR A 124 -10.46 -24.93 -9.08
N LEU A 125 -10.40 -24.95 -7.75
CA LEU A 125 -9.48 -24.14 -6.94
C LEU A 125 -8.50 -25.06 -6.21
N HIS A 126 -7.19 -24.81 -6.37
CA HIS A 126 -6.11 -25.53 -5.70
C HIS A 126 -5.37 -24.61 -4.72
N SER A 127 -5.07 -25.12 -3.52
CA SER A 127 -4.23 -24.43 -2.52
C SER A 127 -3.40 -25.47 -1.77
N GLY A 128 -2.15 -25.63 -2.19
CA GLY A 128 -1.28 -26.70 -1.68
C GLY A 128 -1.89 -28.09 -1.96
N ASN A 129 -2.14 -28.86 -0.89
CA ASN A 129 -2.77 -30.19 -0.97
C ASN A 129 -4.31 -30.14 -0.91
N ARG A 130 -4.91 -28.95 -0.85
CA ARG A 130 -6.36 -28.72 -0.79
C ARG A 130 -6.92 -28.50 -2.18
N LYS A 131 -8.14 -29.00 -2.42
CA LYS A 131 -8.86 -28.80 -3.68
C LYS A 131 -10.34 -28.56 -3.43
N ILE A 132 -10.89 -27.56 -4.09
CA ILE A 132 -12.32 -27.30 -4.23
C ILE A 132 -12.70 -27.47 -5.70
N GLU A 133 -13.79 -28.16 -5.98
CA GLU A 133 -14.31 -28.37 -7.31
C GLU A 133 -15.82 -28.13 -7.29
N ILE A 134 -16.30 -27.20 -8.11
CA ILE A 134 -17.72 -26.85 -8.20
C ILE A 134 -18.22 -27.18 -9.60
N GLY A 135 -19.38 -27.85 -9.69
CA GLY A 135 -20.07 -28.15 -10.92
C GLY A 135 -21.53 -27.79 -10.84
N LEU A 136 -22.10 -27.29 -11.92
CA LEU A 136 -23.54 -27.00 -12.04
C LEU A 136 -24.31 -28.29 -12.49
N ILE A 137 -25.42 -28.58 -11.81
CA ILE A 137 -26.29 -29.73 -12.16
C ILE A 137 -27.33 -29.29 -13.19
N ASN A 138 -27.62 -30.18 -14.15
CA ASN A 138 -28.65 -30.01 -15.20
C ASN A 138 -28.37 -28.86 -16.18
N SER A 139 -27.10 -28.55 -16.48
CA SER A 139 -26.82 -27.66 -17.61
C SER A 139 -27.43 -28.14 -18.90
N VAL A 140 -28.20 -27.28 -19.57
CA VAL A 140 -29.12 -27.69 -20.69
C VAL A 140 -28.37 -27.90 -21.99
N LYS A 141 -27.22 -27.27 -22.20
CA LYS A 141 -26.48 -27.27 -23.46
C LYS A 141 -24.97 -27.25 -23.21
N LYS A 142 -24.24 -27.73 -24.24
CA LYS A 142 -22.79 -27.51 -24.30
C LYS A 142 -22.50 -26.02 -24.41
N THR A 143 -22.21 -25.39 -23.28
CA THR A 143 -21.96 -23.92 -23.18
C THR A 143 -20.48 -23.66 -23.11
N ALA A 144 -19.99 -22.73 -23.95
CA ALA A 144 -18.60 -22.29 -23.94
C ALA A 144 -18.42 -21.12 -22.99
N GLY A 145 -17.39 -21.17 -22.16
CA GLY A 145 -16.95 -20.02 -21.36
C GLY A 145 -16.34 -18.94 -22.24
N LYS A 146 -16.70 -17.70 -21.99
CA LYS A 146 -16.16 -16.51 -22.64
C LYS A 146 -15.39 -15.70 -21.61
N VAL A 147 -14.08 -15.65 -21.75
CA VAL A 147 -13.24 -14.76 -20.91
C VAL A 147 -13.43 -13.34 -21.40
N GLN A 148 -13.66 -12.43 -20.46
CA GLN A 148 -13.80 -11.00 -20.70
C GLN A 148 -12.79 -10.24 -19.84
N SER A 149 -12.31 -9.09 -20.33
CA SER A 149 -11.60 -8.15 -19.47
C SER A 149 -12.59 -7.58 -18.45
N VAL A 150 -12.18 -7.51 -17.19
CA VAL A 150 -12.88 -6.64 -16.24
C VAL A 150 -12.50 -5.21 -16.62
N ASP A 151 -13.44 -4.27 -16.53
CA ASP A 151 -13.21 -2.88 -16.89
C ASP A 151 -11.97 -2.36 -16.18
N SER A 152 -10.86 -2.28 -16.91
CA SER A 152 -9.65 -1.67 -16.46
C SER A 152 -9.84 -0.15 -16.56
N TYR A 153 -9.28 0.56 -15.60
CA TYR A 153 -9.27 2.01 -15.59
C TYR A 153 -8.42 2.52 -16.77
N SER A 154 -9.04 2.72 -17.92
CA SER A 154 -8.40 3.24 -19.13
C SER A 154 -8.48 4.77 -19.16
N ASN A 155 -7.80 5.47 -18.24
CA ASN A 155 -7.64 6.90 -18.38
C ASN A 155 -6.42 7.19 -19.27
N VAL A 156 -6.67 7.75 -20.44
CA VAL A 156 -5.64 8.17 -21.40
C VAL A 156 -4.66 9.20 -20.79
N ASN A 157 -5.10 9.92 -19.75
CA ASN A 157 -4.32 10.96 -19.06
C ASN A 157 -3.75 10.49 -17.71
N ALA A 158 -3.81 9.20 -17.38
CA ALA A 158 -3.28 8.69 -16.12
C ALA A 158 -1.77 8.94 -16.01
N THR A 159 -1.34 9.45 -14.84
CA THR A 159 0.08 9.58 -14.50
C THR A 159 0.75 8.21 -14.44
N GLU A 160 2.08 8.16 -14.50
CA GLU A 160 2.84 6.90 -14.34
C GLU A 160 2.48 6.20 -13.03
N LEU A 161 2.43 6.94 -11.93
CA LEU A 161 2.01 6.42 -10.64
C LEU A 161 0.59 5.81 -10.70
N GLN A 162 -0.38 6.51 -11.29
CA GLN A 162 -1.75 6.00 -11.41
C GLN A 162 -1.79 4.68 -12.18
N LYS A 163 -1.01 4.56 -13.28
CA LYS A 163 -0.89 3.32 -14.04
C LYS A 163 -0.30 2.18 -13.21
N MET A 164 0.72 2.46 -12.41
CA MET A 164 1.35 1.46 -11.53
C MET A 164 0.47 1.06 -10.34
N MET A 165 -0.36 1.98 -9.85
CA MET A 165 -1.36 1.70 -8.81
C MET A 165 -2.55 0.91 -9.33
N THR A 166 -2.75 0.84 -10.65
CA THR A 166 -3.83 0.08 -11.27
C THR A 166 -3.51 -1.41 -11.18
N LEU A 167 -4.47 -2.19 -10.71
CA LEU A 167 -4.31 -3.62 -10.46
C LEU A 167 -4.94 -4.44 -11.61
N ASP A 168 -4.57 -4.14 -12.86
CA ASP A 168 -5.18 -4.72 -14.07
C ASP A 168 -5.17 -6.26 -14.12
N LYS A 169 -4.18 -6.87 -13.46
CA LYS A 169 -4.05 -8.33 -13.40
C LYS A 169 -4.73 -8.97 -12.20
N LEU A 170 -5.22 -8.18 -11.25
CA LEU A 170 -5.81 -8.71 -10.02
C LEU A 170 -7.20 -9.30 -10.26
N SER A 171 -7.83 -8.98 -11.39
CA SER A 171 -9.16 -9.47 -11.72
C SER A 171 -9.27 -9.97 -13.17
N SER A 172 -10.13 -10.96 -13.35
CA SER A 172 -10.61 -11.41 -14.66
C SER A 172 -11.98 -11.99 -14.53
N LYS A 173 -12.69 -12.11 -15.65
CA LYS A 173 -14.07 -12.55 -15.70
C LYS A 173 -14.27 -13.62 -16.75
N ILE A 174 -15.08 -14.64 -16.42
CA ILE A 174 -15.57 -15.63 -17.36
C ILE A 174 -17.08 -15.77 -17.24
N ILE A 175 -17.79 -15.82 -18.37
CA ILE A 175 -19.24 -15.99 -18.42
C ILE A 175 -19.61 -17.21 -19.26
N TYR A 176 -20.60 -17.98 -18.79
CA TYR A 176 -21.26 -19.08 -19.49
C TYR A 176 -22.70 -18.67 -19.77
N GLU A 177 -22.93 -18.17 -20.99
CA GLU A 177 -24.24 -17.63 -21.38
C GLU A 177 -25.28 -18.75 -21.63
N ASN A 178 -26.49 -18.57 -21.10
CA ASN A 178 -27.60 -19.51 -21.19
C ASN A 178 -27.20 -20.93 -20.78
N ILE A 179 -26.44 -21.07 -19.71
CA ILE A 179 -26.02 -22.37 -19.14
C ILE A 179 -27.24 -23.19 -18.65
N LEU A 180 -28.25 -22.50 -18.12
CA LEU A 180 -29.61 -22.96 -17.94
C LEU A 180 -30.55 -22.07 -18.78
N GLU A 181 -31.82 -22.45 -18.87
CA GLU A 181 -32.79 -21.66 -19.64
C GLU A 181 -32.95 -20.24 -19.04
N ASN A 182 -32.60 -19.20 -19.85
CA ASN A 182 -32.59 -17.79 -19.45
C ASN A 182 -31.71 -17.47 -18.22
N VAL A 183 -30.66 -18.25 -17.99
CA VAL A 183 -29.71 -18.03 -16.90
C VAL A 183 -28.28 -18.08 -17.46
N ASP A 184 -27.50 -17.03 -17.10
CA ASP A 184 -26.05 -17.02 -17.29
C ASP A 184 -25.37 -17.33 -15.96
N LEU A 185 -24.20 -17.92 -16.04
CA LEU A 185 -23.30 -18.11 -14.89
C LEU A 185 -22.02 -17.34 -15.15
N GLU A 186 -21.75 -16.39 -14.28
CA GLU A 186 -20.59 -15.52 -14.36
C GLU A 186 -19.67 -15.72 -13.15
N TYR A 187 -18.38 -15.82 -13.40
CA TYR A 187 -17.36 -15.84 -12.35
C TYR A 187 -16.41 -14.66 -12.54
N ILE A 188 -16.13 -13.96 -11.46
CA ILE A 188 -15.16 -12.87 -11.41
C ILE A 188 -14.11 -13.26 -10.39
N LEU A 189 -12.86 -13.42 -10.85
CA LEU A 189 -11.70 -13.54 -9.98
C LEU A 189 -11.33 -12.15 -9.49
N VAL A 190 -11.21 -11.98 -8.18
CA VAL A 190 -10.78 -10.75 -7.55
C VAL A 190 -9.81 -11.11 -6.43
N SER A 191 -8.53 -10.83 -6.61
CA SER A 191 -7.51 -11.21 -5.62
C SER A 191 -7.56 -12.72 -5.33
N ASN A 192 -7.80 -13.10 -4.08
CA ASN A 192 -7.95 -14.49 -3.63
C ASN A 192 -9.41 -14.97 -3.60
N ASN A 193 -10.34 -14.16 -4.09
CA ASN A 193 -11.78 -14.43 -4.07
C ASN A 193 -12.31 -14.82 -5.44
N ILE A 194 -13.30 -15.68 -5.46
CA ILE A 194 -14.07 -16.06 -6.67
C ILE A 194 -15.51 -15.61 -6.43
N LYS A 195 -15.88 -14.51 -7.07
CA LYS A 195 -17.26 -14.04 -7.07
C LYS A 195 -18.05 -14.82 -8.10
N GLU A 196 -19.17 -15.42 -7.69
CA GLU A 196 -20.10 -16.14 -8.56
C GLU A 196 -21.37 -15.31 -8.69
N ASN A 197 -21.87 -15.13 -9.90
CA ASN A 197 -23.13 -14.47 -10.17
C ASN A 197 -24.01 -15.40 -11.00
N ILE A 198 -25.17 -15.78 -10.48
CA ILE A 198 -26.24 -16.46 -11.22
C ILE A 198 -27.14 -15.36 -11.76
N ILE A 199 -27.07 -15.10 -13.08
CA ILE A 199 -27.78 -14.00 -13.74
C ILE A 199 -29.04 -14.54 -14.39
N VAL A 200 -30.20 -14.23 -13.80
CA VAL A 200 -31.52 -14.65 -14.29
C VAL A 200 -32.11 -13.54 -15.17
N LYS A 201 -32.32 -13.83 -16.45
CA LYS A 201 -32.71 -12.85 -17.50
C LYS A 201 -34.19 -12.54 -17.55
N SER A 202 -35.03 -13.42 -17.01
CA SER A 202 -36.48 -13.26 -17.03
C SER A 202 -37.14 -14.03 -15.89
N ALA A 203 -38.35 -13.66 -15.55
CA ALA A 203 -39.14 -14.30 -14.51
C ALA A 203 -39.21 -15.83 -14.66
N LYS A 204 -39.14 -16.54 -13.52
CA LYS A 204 -39.21 -18.01 -13.44
C LYS A 204 -40.23 -18.43 -12.41
N SER A 205 -40.77 -19.66 -12.55
CA SER A 205 -41.66 -20.25 -11.56
C SER A 205 -40.95 -20.63 -10.27
N GLU A 206 -39.66 -20.97 -10.36
CA GLU A 206 -38.79 -21.35 -9.24
C GLU A 206 -37.36 -20.84 -9.47
N TYR A 207 -36.70 -20.41 -8.39
CA TYR A 207 -35.31 -19.90 -8.39
C TYR A 207 -34.44 -20.84 -7.57
N VAL A 208 -34.31 -22.09 -8.03
CA VAL A 208 -33.51 -23.15 -7.37
C VAL A 208 -32.36 -23.56 -8.26
N PHE A 209 -31.16 -23.51 -7.75
CA PHE A 209 -29.91 -23.82 -8.45
C PHE A 209 -29.13 -24.86 -7.66
N ASN A 210 -28.75 -25.95 -8.32
CA ASN A 210 -28.06 -27.07 -7.69
C ASN A 210 -26.65 -27.21 -8.20
N PHE A 211 -25.70 -27.24 -7.25
CA PHE A 211 -24.28 -27.39 -7.53
C PHE A 211 -23.73 -28.64 -6.83
N THR A 212 -22.80 -29.31 -7.51
CA THR A 212 -21.92 -30.28 -6.85
C THR A 212 -20.73 -29.53 -6.23
N LEU A 213 -20.43 -29.80 -4.96
CA LEU A 213 -19.24 -29.31 -4.27
C LEU A 213 -18.40 -30.52 -3.87
N SER A 214 -17.20 -30.66 -4.47
CA SER A 214 -16.28 -31.74 -4.18
C SER A 214 -15.03 -31.16 -3.51
N LEU A 215 -14.71 -31.65 -2.33
CA LEU A 215 -13.66 -31.17 -1.45
C LEU A 215 -12.60 -32.26 -1.23
N ASN A 216 -11.33 -31.90 -1.33
CA ASN A 216 -10.23 -32.77 -0.96
C ASN A 216 -9.39 -32.10 0.13
N ASN A 217 -9.15 -32.83 1.24
CA ASN A 217 -8.56 -32.33 2.48
C ASN A 217 -9.30 -31.13 3.12
N LEU A 218 -10.58 -31.00 2.78
CA LEU A 218 -11.48 -29.95 3.26
C LEU A 218 -12.84 -30.58 3.62
N SER A 219 -13.56 -29.94 4.55
CA SER A 219 -14.96 -30.24 4.89
C SER A 219 -15.79 -28.97 4.81
N ALA A 220 -17.10 -29.10 4.59
CA ALA A 220 -18.01 -27.96 4.58
C ALA A 220 -19.16 -28.15 5.58
N GLU A 221 -19.56 -27.05 6.22
CA GLU A 221 -20.70 -27.00 7.13
C GLU A 221 -21.45 -25.66 6.99
N LYS A 222 -22.77 -25.70 7.19
CA LYS A 222 -23.59 -24.48 7.21
C LYS A 222 -23.54 -23.86 8.61
N ALA A 223 -23.16 -22.58 8.67
CA ALA A 223 -23.14 -21.79 9.89
C ALA A 223 -24.51 -21.21 10.25
N PRO A 224 -24.74 -20.77 11.51
CA PRO A 224 -26.02 -20.21 11.96
C PRO A 224 -26.44 -18.92 11.23
N ASP A 225 -25.51 -18.16 10.70
CA ASP A 225 -25.73 -16.95 9.90
C ASP A 225 -26.12 -17.23 8.45
N GLY A 226 -26.22 -18.50 8.07
CA GLY A 226 -26.55 -18.93 6.70
C GLY A 226 -25.36 -19.09 5.79
N SER A 227 -24.15 -18.73 6.20
CA SER A 227 -22.92 -18.96 5.43
C SER A 227 -22.52 -20.43 5.42
N ILE A 228 -21.61 -20.80 4.49
CA ILE A 228 -20.98 -22.12 4.48
C ILE A 228 -19.51 -21.96 4.75
N LEU A 229 -19.04 -22.54 5.85
CA LEU A 229 -17.64 -22.60 6.22
C LEU A 229 -16.98 -23.82 5.58
N ILE A 230 -15.88 -23.60 4.89
CA ILE A 230 -15.04 -24.67 4.31
C ILE A 230 -13.74 -24.72 5.10
N SER A 231 -13.57 -25.76 5.92
CA SER A 231 -12.49 -25.91 6.89
C SER A 231 -11.50 -26.99 6.44
N ASP A 232 -10.25 -26.81 6.82
CA ASP A 232 -9.20 -27.83 6.65
C ASP A 232 -9.48 -29.03 7.55
N THR A 233 -9.45 -30.24 6.99
CA THR A 233 -9.77 -31.46 7.77
C THR A 233 -8.72 -31.80 8.84
N SER A 234 -7.51 -31.24 8.76
CA SER A 234 -6.44 -31.50 9.72
C SER A 234 -6.39 -30.49 10.89
N SER A 235 -6.62 -29.22 10.61
CA SER A 235 -6.61 -28.14 11.61
C SER A 235 -7.99 -27.80 12.13
N CYS A 236 -9.05 -28.17 11.41
CA CYS A 236 -10.44 -27.74 11.64
C CYS A 236 -10.66 -26.22 11.56
N GLU A 237 -9.71 -25.48 11.01
CA GLU A 237 -9.81 -24.03 10.85
C GLU A 237 -10.50 -23.71 9.51
N PRO A 238 -11.40 -22.72 9.48
CA PRO A 238 -12.00 -22.22 8.24
C PRO A 238 -10.91 -21.62 7.33
N VAL A 239 -10.88 -22.09 6.07
CA VAL A 239 -9.95 -21.58 5.05
C VAL A 239 -10.66 -20.88 3.91
N TYR A 240 -11.94 -21.19 3.69
CA TYR A 240 -12.81 -20.50 2.76
C TYR A 240 -14.20 -20.33 3.37
N VAL A 241 -14.92 -19.34 2.89
CA VAL A 241 -16.31 -19.10 3.26
C VAL A 241 -17.14 -18.81 2.00
N ILE A 242 -18.35 -19.35 1.94
CA ILE A 242 -19.41 -18.87 1.06
C ILE A 242 -20.33 -18.06 1.97
N PRO A 243 -20.32 -16.72 1.89
CA PRO A 243 -21.16 -15.85 2.74
C PRO A 243 -22.64 -16.17 2.52
N ALA A 244 -23.49 -15.77 3.46
CA ALA A 244 -24.95 -15.86 3.27
C ALA A 244 -25.35 -15.17 1.96
N GLY A 245 -26.18 -15.82 1.17
CA GLY A 245 -26.56 -15.35 -0.17
C GLY A 245 -27.43 -14.11 -0.15
N PHE A 246 -27.31 -13.31 -1.18
CA PHE A 246 -28.22 -12.20 -1.43
C PHE A 246 -28.54 -12.13 -2.95
N MET A 247 -29.54 -11.36 -3.31
CA MET A 247 -29.91 -11.11 -4.69
C MET A 247 -30.22 -9.63 -4.90
N PHE A 248 -30.07 -9.15 -6.11
CA PHE A 248 -30.40 -7.79 -6.50
C PHE A 248 -30.91 -7.74 -7.95
N ASP A 249 -31.72 -6.75 -8.25
CA ASP A 249 -32.20 -6.48 -9.60
C ASP A 249 -31.31 -5.49 -10.35
N SER A 250 -31.56 -5.26 -11.64
CA SER A 250 -30.77 -4.33 -12.44
C SER A 250 -31.01 -2.87 -12.10
N ALA A 251 -32.01 -2.53 -11.28
CA ALA A 251 -32.23 -1.19 -10.71
C ALA A 251 -31.44 -0.99 -9.41
N GLY A 252 -30.83 -2.07 -8.84
CA GLY A 252 -30.04 -2.03 -7.61
C GLY A 252 -30.84 -2.34 -6.34
N GLU A 253 -32.12 -2.70 -6.46
CA GLU A 253 -32.90 -3.16 -5.31
C GLU A 253 -32.41 -4.53 -4.84
N LYS A 254 -32.22 -4.70 -3.52
CA LYS A 254 -31.55 -5.85 -2.91
C LYS A 254 -32.47 -6.61 -1.95
N SER A 255 -32.27 -7.93 -1.88
CA SER A 255 -32.89 -8.81 -0.90
C SER A 255 -31.90 -9.84 -0.39
N ASP A 256 -31.96 -10.13 0.92
CA ASP A 256 -31.18 -11.17 1.59
C ASP A 256 -31.95 -12.50 1.69
N LEU A 257 -33.09 -12.63 0.99
CA LEU A 257 -33.93 -13.82 0.95
C LEU A 257 -33.36 -14.87 -0.03
N VAL A 258 -32.14 -15.31 0.24
CA VAL A 258 -31.46 -16.40 -0.47
C VAL A 258 -31.00 -17.42 0.57
N GLU A 259 -31.44 -18.66 0.40
CA GLU A 259 -31.12 -19.75 1.33
C GLU A 259 -30.19 -20.78 0.69
N TYR A 260 -29.27 -21.31 1.49
CA TYR A 260 -28.43 -22.45 1.11
C TYR A 260 -28.87 -23.69 1.87
N ASP A 261 -28.95 -24.82 1.15
CA ASP A 261 -29.01 -26.16 1.72
C ASP A 261 -27.76 -26.95 1.31
N LEU A 262 -27.14 -27.65 2.26
CA LEU A 262 -25.90 -28.38 2.07
C LEU A 262 -26.06 -29.84 2.49
N ALA A 263 -26.28 -30.73 1.53
CA ALA A 263 -26.43 -32.15 1.76
C ALA A 263 -25.14 -32.91 1.49
N SER A 264 -24.57 -33.59 2.50
CA SER A 264 -23.36 -34.41 2.36
C SER A 264 -23.69 -35.78 1.72
N SER A 265 -22.91 -36.15 0.71
CA SER A 265 -22.93 -37.49 0.09
C SER A 265 -21.77 -38.37 0.58
N GLY A 266 -20.99 -37.91 1.55
CA GLY A 266 -19.77 -38.57 2.03
C GLY A 266 -18.56 -38.35 1.15
N ASN A 267 -17.36 -38.70 1.67
CA ASN A 267 -16.08 -38.57 0.98
C ASN A 267 -15.79 -37.16 0.42
N GLY A 268 -16.14 -36.11 1.17
CA GLY A 268 -15.93 -34.71 0.76
C GLY A 268 -16.82 -34.25 -0.39
N LYS A 269 -17.92 -34.96 -0.69
CA LYS A 269 -18.86 -34.56 -1.72
C LYS A 269 -20.15 -34.05 -1.11
N TYR A 270 -20.62 -32.93 -1.63
CA TYR A 270 -21.83 -32.25 -1.19
C TYR A 270 -22.69 -31.83 -2.37
N LEU A 271 -24.00 -31.78 -2.13
CA LEU A 271 -24.97 -31.10 -2.97
C LEU A 271 -25.23 -29.74 -2.30
N LEU A 272 -24.92 -28.66 -2.98
CA LEU A 272 -25.24 -27.30 -2.59
C LEU A 272 -26.46 -26.86 -3.39
N THR A 273 -27.56 -26.59 -2.71
CA THR A 273 -28.77 -26.02 -3.28
C THR A 273 -28.92 -24.57 -2.87
N ILE A 274 -29.06 -23.68 -3.84
CA ILE A 274 -29.27 -22.25 -3.67
C ILE A 274 -30.71 -21.96 -4.06
N THR A 275 -31.49 -21.41 -3.11
CA THR A 275 -32.89 -21.06 -3.34
C THR A 275 -33.09 -19.58 -3.06
N ALA A 276 -33.52 -18.83 -4.08
CA ALA A 276 -33.90 -17.43 -3.92
C ALA A 276 -35.43 -17.28 -3.83
N ASP A 277 -35.88 -16.31 -3.04
CA ASP A 277 -37.29 -16.07 -2.81
C ASP A 277 -38.00 -15.63 -4.10
N LYS A 278 -39.00 -16.43 -4.50
CA LYS A 278 -39.72 -16.21 -5.74
C LYS A 278 -40.75 -15.07 -5.69
N GLU A 279 -41.27 -14.75 -4.52
CA GLU A 279 -42.25 -13.68 -4.36
C GLU A 279 -41.55 -12.34 -4.59
N TRP A 280 -40.39 -12.13 -3.95
CA TRP A 280 -39.58 -10.96 -4.20
C TRP A 280 -39.08 -10.93 -5.66
N ALA A 281 -38.57 -12.05 -6.19
CA ALA A 281 -37.96 -12.11 -7.52
C ALA A 281 -38.98 -11.87 -8.67
N ASN A 282 -40.28 -12.17 -8.46
CA ASN A 282 -41.34 -11.97 -9.44
C ASN A 282 -42.23 -10.76 -9.13
N ASP A 283 -41.89 -9.93 -8.16
CA ASP A 283 -42.62 -8.70 -7.88
C ASP A 283 -42.61 -7.79 -9.11
N GLU A 284 -43.72 -7.08 -9.36
CA GLU A 284 -43.91 -6.23 -10.53
C GLU A 284 -42.93 -5.04 -10.58
N GLU A 285 -42.33 -4.64 -9.44
CA GLU A 285 -41.33 -3.59 -9.35
C GLU A 285 -39.91 -4.06 -9.73
N ARG A 286 -39.68 -5.36 -9.88
CA ARG A 286 -38.36 -5.92 -10.19
C ARG A 286 -37.96 -5.69 -11.66
N VAL A 287 -36.71 -5.32 -11.85
CA VAL A 287 -36.13 -5.06 -13.17
C VAL A 287 -35.10 -6.13 -13.51
N PHE A 288 -35.41 -6.98 -14.48
CA PHE A 288 -34.47 -8.02 -14.94
C PHE A 288 -33.31 -7.44 -15.75
N PRO A 289 -32.12 -8.09 -15.75
CA PRO A 289 -31.82 -9.35 -15.06
C PRO A 289 -31.73 -9.23 -13.54
N LEU A 290 -32.05 -10.31 -12.83
CA LEU A 290 -31.74 -10.47 -11.41
C LEU A 290 -30.38 -11.15 -11.29
N THR A 291 -29.59 -10.77 -10.29
CA THR A 291 -28.32 -11.43 -9.94
C THR A 291 -28.42 -12.02 -8.54
N ILE A 292 -28.07 -13.32 -8.41
CA ILE A 292 -27.96 -14.02 -7.13
C ILE A 292 -26.46 -14.30 -6.92
N ASP A 293 -25.92 -13.93 -5.76
CA ASP A 293 -24.48 -13.94 -5.45
C ASP A 293 -24.12 -14.98 -4.37
N PRO A 294 -23.63 -16.16 -4.73
CA PRO A 294 -23.06 -17.16 -3.84
C PRO A 294 -21.53 -17.18 -3.86
N SER A 295 -20.87 -16.04 -3.73
CA SER A 295 -19.40 -15.90 -3.84
C SER A 295 -18.60 -16.81 -2.92
N ILE A 296 -17.41 -17.25 -3.31
CA ILE A 296 -16.45 -17.98 -2.48
C ILE A 296 -15.24 -17.09 -2.19
N GLY A 297 -14.91 -16.88 -0.91
CA GLY A 297 -13.80 -16.04 -0.52
C GLY A 297 -12.98 -16.60 0.63
N VAL A 298 -11.83 -15.99 0.86
CA VAL A 298 -11.03 -16.19 2.06
C VAL A 298 -11.62 -15.28 3.15
N PRO A 299 -11.76 -15.75 4.41
CA PRO A 299 -12.42 -14.99 5.48
C PRO A 299 -11.54 -13.83 6.01
N SER A 300 -10.98 -12.98 5.14
CA SER A 300 -10.18 -11.84 5.57
C SER A 300 -10.33 -10.64 4.64
N SER A 301 -11.06 -9.63 5.09
CA SER A 301 -10.92 -8.28 4.57
C SER A 301 -10.22 -7.42 5.61
N THR A 302 -9.20 -6.66 5.21
CA THR A 302 -8.53 -5.68 6.09
C THR A 302 -9.34 -4.41 6.24
N VAL A 303 -10.35 -4.23 5.41
CA VAL A 303 -11.20 -3.04 5.36
C VAL A 303 -12.64 -3.41 5.71
N THR A 304 -13.27 -2.57 6.50
CA THR A 304 -14.71 -2.57 6.74
C THR A 304 -15.27 -1.23 6.28
N ASP A 305 -16.23 -1.25 5.37
CA ASP A 305 -16.99 -0.06 5.00
C ASP A 305 -18.48 -0.35 4.93
N LEU A 306 -19.27 0.67 5.20
CA LEU A 306 -20.72 0.59 5.20
C LEU A 306 -21.34 2.00 5.19
N CYS A 307 -22.64 2.07 5.00
CA CYS A 307 -23.40 3.28 5.31
C CYS A 307 -24.60 2.97 6.21
N ILE A 308 -25.00 3.98 6.97
CA ILE A 308 -26.16 3.92 7.88
C ILE A 308 -27.13 5.04 7.56
N SER A 309 -28.42 4.82 7.85
CA SER A 309 -29.46 5.79 7.55
C SER A 309 -30.33 6.08 8.77
N SER A 310 -30.67 7.37 8.98
CA SER A 310 -31.65 7.78 9.98
C SER A 310 -33.08 7.37 9.60
N SER A 311 -33.36 7.17 8.32
CA SER A 311 -34.69 6.73 7.84
C SER A 311 -34.92 5.23 8.04
N ASN A 312 -33.85 4.42 8.16
CA ASN A 312 -33.87 3.02 8.52
C ASN A 312 -32.81 2.78 9.61
N ALA A 313 -33.14 3.24 10.83
CA ALA A 313 -32.15 3.44 11.88
C ALA A 313 -31.56 2.15 12.49
N ASP A 314 -32.16 1.00 12.23
CA ASP A 314 -31.70 -0.33 12.69
C ASP A 314 -31.00 -1.14 11.57
N ARG A 315 -30.95 -0.63 10.33
CA ARG A 315 -30.28 -1.29 9.22
C ARG A 315 -28.78 -0.99 9.23
N SER A 316 -27.97 -2.02 9.03
CA SER A 316 -26.57 -1.96 8.62
C SER A 316 -26.44 -2.38 7.15
N SER A 317 -25.47 -1.83 6.42
CA SER A 317 -25.25 -2.11 5.01
C SER A 317 -23.77 -2.45 4.71
N PRO A 318 -23.24 -3.53 5.28
CA PRO A 318 -21.82 -3.86 5.18
C PRO A 318 -21.41 -4.47 3.82
N THR A 319 -22.36 -4.85 2.98
CA THR A 319 -22.13 -5.49 1.67
C THR A 319 -22.72 -4.70 0.49
N ASP A 320 -23.14 -3.46 0.73
CA ASP A 320 -23.66 -2.62 -0.34
C ASP A 320 -22.51 -2.15 -1.25
N LEU A 321 -22.71 -2.21 -2.57
CA LEU A 321 -21.71 -1.80 -3.57
C LEU A 321 -21.42 -0.30 -3.55
N ASN A 322 -22.29 0.48 -2.89
CA ASN A 322 -22.20 1.93 -2.77
C ASN A 322 -22.43 2.40 -1.35
N MET A 323 -21.63 3.35 -0.93
CA MET A 323 -21.74 4.10 0.31
C MET A 323 -22.47 5.42 0.04
N PHE A 324 -23.65 5.60 0.61
CA PHE A 324 -24.44 6.81 0.42
C PHE A 324 -24.16 7.88 1.48
N VAL A 325 -24.11 9.15 1.05
CA VAL A 325 -23.91 10.30 1.93
C VAL A 325 -24.89 11.42 1.55
N ASN A 326 -25.76 11.79 2.50
CA ASN A 326 -26.63 12.95 2.45
C ASN A 326 -27.05 13.34 3.89
N ASN A 327 -28.11 14.13 4.07
CA ASN A 327 -28.57 14.53 5.41
C ASN A 327 -29.06 13.35 6.27
N ALA A 328 -29.56 12.27 5.64
CA ALA A 328 -30.06 11.06 6.30
C ALA A 328 -29.06 9.90 6.30
N TRP A 329 -28.05 9.92 5.43
CA TRP A 329 -27.08 8.87 5.24
C TRP A 329 -25.68 9.31 5.65
N ARG A 330 -24.93 8.42 6.32
CA ARG A 330 -23.52 8.57 6.71
C ARG A 330 -22.72 7.36 6.28
N GLY A 331 -21.56 7.59 5.70
CA GLY A 331 -20.61 6.56 5.31
C GLY A 331 -19.56 6.33 6.40
N TYR A 332 -19.02 5.10 6.46
CA TYR A 332 -17.99 4.65 7.38
C TYR A 332 -16.97 3.81 6.63
N TRP A 333 -15.71 4.04 6.94
CA TRP A 333 -14.60 3.25 6.41
C TRP A 333 -13.52 3.09 7.48
N LYS A 334 -13.01 1.87 7.66
CA LYS A 334 -11.82 1.63 8.48
C LYS A 334 -10.98 0.52 7.89
N THR A 335 -9.68 0.57 8.17
CA THR A 335 -8.73 -0.53 7.93
C THR A 335 -8.20 -1.05 9.25
N ASN A 336 -8.06 -2.38 9.36
CA ASN A 336 -7.50 -3.03 10.53
C ASN A 336 -5.96 -3.04 10.51
N ILE A 337 -5.35 -2.73 9.37
CA ILE A 337 -3.90 -2.75 9.14
C ILE A 337 -3.50 -1.39 8.57
N LEU A 338 -2.45 -0.79 9.12
CA LEU A 338 -1.78 0.35 8.50
C LEU A 338 -0.56 -0.15 7.72
N PRO A 339 -0.17 0.49 6.61
CA PRO A 339 1.10 0.20 5.94
C PRO A 339 2.26 0.21 6.93
N GLU A 340 3.11 -0.79 6.90
CA GLU A 340 4.33 -0.75 7.70
C GLU A 340 5.31 0.25 7.10
N LEU A 341 5.75 1.21 7.91
CA LEU A 341 6.71 2.25 7.53
C LEU A 341 8.00 2.07 8.34
N PRO A 342 9.18 2.40 7.77
CA PRO A 342 10.42 2.40 8.53
C PRO A 342 10.40 3.45 9.66
N ASP A 343 11.17 3.22 10.73
CA ASP A 343 11.29 4.16 11.86
C ASP A 343 11.80 5.55 11.44
N SER A 344 12.52 5.62 10.31
CA SER A 344 13.00 6.85 9.67
C SER A 344 11.94 7.57 8.82
N ALA A 345 10.72 7.03 8.72
CA ALA A 345 9.69 7.62 7.88
C ALA A 345 9.13 8.93 8.46
N TYR A 346 9.22 9.99 7.68
CA TYR A 346 8.54 11.26 7.95
C TYR A 346 7.31 11.39 7.06
N ILE A 347 6.12 11.17 7.62
CA ILE A 347 4.86 11.27 6.88
C ILE A 347 4.65 12.73 6.46
N THR A 348 4.62 12.98 5.16
CA THR A 348 4.36 14.30 4.57
C THR A 348 2.89 14.52 4.30
N SER A 349 2.19 13.49 3.86
CA SER A 349 0.76 13.52 3.53
C SER A 349 0.14 12.14 3.71
N ALA A 350 -1.15 12.10 4.04
CA ALA A 350 -1.96 10.88 3.97
C ALA A 350 -3.39 11.23 3.57
N TYR A 351 -4.00 10.40 2.73
CA TYR A 351 -5.35 10.64 2.25
C TYR A 351 -6.09 9.33 1.97
N ILE A 352 -7.42 9.41 2.01
CA ILE A 352 -8.28 8.39 1.43
C ILE A 352 -8.84 8.91 0.11
N SER A 353 -8.78 8.09 -0.93
CA SER A 353 -9.28 8.40 -2.27
C SER A 353 -10.55 7.60 -2.54
N MET A 354 -11.68 8.29 -2.71
CA MET A 354 -13.00 7.71 -2.93
C MET A 354 -13.46 7.98 -4.37
N TYR A 355 -13.94 6.94 -5.06
CA TYR A 355 -14.55 7.09 -6.38
C TYR A 355 -16.04 7.37 -6.24
N SER A 356 -16.54 8.45 -6.85
CA SER A 356 -17.95 8.80 -6.84
C SER A 356 -18.65 8.43 -8.15
N THR A 357 -19.80 7.78 -8.03
CA THR A 357 -20.71 7.52 -9.16
C THR A 357 -21.75 8.64 -9.35
N SER A 358 -21.73 9.66 -8.49
CA SER A 358 -22.65 10.79 -8.51
C SER A 358 -21.91 12.13 -8.66
N ALA A 359 -22.58 13.13 -9.18
CA ALA A 359 -22.06 14.47 -9.47
C ALA A 359 -23.03 15.56 -8.99
N GLY A 360 -23.55 15.45 -7.78
CA GLY A 360 -24.67 16.25 -7.31
C GLY A 360 -24.33 17.60 -6.67
N GLY A 361 -23.05 17.97 -6.54
CA GLY A 361 -22.62 19.24 -5.95
C GLY A 361 -22.80 19.34 -4.43
N SER A 362 -22.93 18.21 -3.72
CA SER A 362 -22.99 18.19 -2.25
C SER A 362 -21.59 18.26 -1.65
N TYR A 363 -21.43 18.97 -0.53
CA TYR A 363 -20.20 19.06 0.22
C TYR A 363 -20.11 17.91 1.24
N VAL A 364 -19.24 16.95 0.99
CA VAL A 364 -18.97 15.82 1.88
C VAL A 364 -17.71 16.10 2.69
N GLY A 365 -17.78 15.91 4.02
CA GLY A 365 -16.65 15.99 4.94
C GLY A 365 -16.20 14.62 5.43
N ALA A 366 -14.89 14.46 5.65
CA ALA A 366 -14.28 13.35 6.35
C ALA A 366 -14.05 13.70 7.83
N TYR A 367 -14.37 12.80 8.73
CA TYR A 367 -14.34 12.98 10.18
C TYR A 367 -13.66 11.81 10.89
N ARG A 368 -12.89 12.08 11.93
CA ARG A 368 -12.35 11.03 12.79
C ARG A 368 -13.49 10.30 13.52
N ILE A 369 -13.44 8.98 13.54
CA ILE A 369 -14.29 8.16 14.42
C ILE A 369 -13.61 8.08 15.80
N THR A 370 -14.41 8.25 16.87
CA THR A 370 -13.91 8.36 18.24
C THR A 370 -14.20 7.14 19.11
N THR A 371 -15.10 6.28 18.66
CA THR A 371 -15.47 5.03 19.34
C THR A 371 -15.47 3.87 18.36
N ASP A 372 -15.10 2.68 18.82
CA ASP A 372 -15.04 1.49 17.96
C ASP A 372 -16.42 1.09 17.41
N TRP A 373 -16.40 0.34 16.30
CA TRP A 373 -17.58 -0.13 15.59
C TRP A 373 -17.24 -1.36 14.73
N ASP A 374 -18.25 -2.10 14.31
CA ASP A 374 -18.15 -3.30 13.47
C ASP A 374 -19.14 -3.23 12.29
N SER A 375 -19.17 -4.29 11.47
CA SER A 375 -20.08 -4.41 10.32
C SER A 375 -21.56 -4.37 10.67
N GLY A 376 -21.92 -4.58 11.93
CA GLY A 376 -23.28 -4.45 12.45
C GLY A 376 -23.64 -3.03 12.90
N LEU A 377 -22.84 -1.99 12.57
CA LEU A 377 -23.14 -0.60 12.95
C LEU A 377 -24.47 -0.14 12.35
N THR A 378 -25.31 0.48 13.18
CA THR A 378 -26.59 1.08 12.77
C THR A 378 -26.68 2.52 13.24
N TRP A 379 -27.64 3.29 12.73
CA TRP A 379 -27.84 4.66 13.19
C TRP A 379 -28.13 4.72 14.68
N ASN A 380 -29.01 3.83 15.19
CA ASN A 380 -29.36 3.77 16.61
C ASN A 380 -28.14 3.48 17.50
N LYS A 381 -27.18 2.67 17.05
CA LYS A 381 -25.94 2.42 17.80
C LYS A 381 -25.08 3.68 17.93
N THR A 382 -25.10 4.58 16.94
CA THR A 382 -24.29 5.83 16.99
C THR A 382 -24.82 6.85 17.97
N ILE A 383 -26.11 6.81 18.31
CA ILE A 383 -26.79 7.76 19.22
C ILE A 383 -27.20 7.10 20.54
N ALA A 384 -26.76 5.87 20.80
CA ALA A 384 -27.08 5.15 22.04
C ALA A 384 -26.58 5.93 23.27
N SER A 385 -27.41 6.01 24.31
CA SER A 385 -27.08 6.74 25.54
C SER A 385 -25.96 6.06 26.35
N THR A 386 -25.81 4.74 26.18
CA THR A 386 -24.76 3.93 26.80
C THR A 386 -23.94 3.25 25.72
N SER A 387 -22.61 3.34 25.80
CA SER A 387 -21.67 2.70 24.87
C SER A 387 -21.96 2.98 23.38
N PRO A 388 -22.04 4.26 22.94
CA PRO A 388 -22.29 4.57 21.54
C PRO A 388 -21.11 4.08 20.67
N GLN A 389 -21.43 3.53 19.49
CA GLN A 389 -20.46 3.01 18.52
C GLN A 389 -20.32 3.96 17.31
N GLY A 390 -19.16 3.99 16.68
CA GLY A 390 -18.95 4.74 15.43
C GLY A 390 -19.23 6.23 15.55
N VAL A 391 -18.97 6.86 16.70
CA VAL A 391 -19.21 8.28 16.92
C VAL A 391 -18.21 9.12 16.12
N MET A 392 -18.70 9.98 15.24
CA MET A 392 -17.88 10.93 14.50
C MET A 392 -17.51 12.15 15.35
N SER A 393 -16.30 12.66 15.24
CA SER A 393 -15.89 13.93 15.84
C SER A 393 -16.71 15.10 15.28
N ASN A 394 -16.76 16.21 16.01
CA ASN A 394 -17.39 17.44 15.54
C ASN A 394 -16.44 18.30 14.69
N VAL A 395 -15.17 17.90 14.54
CA VAL A 395 -14.17 18.62 13.77
C VAL A 395 -13.97 17.86 12.45
N VAL A 396 -14.20 18.55 11.36
CA VAL A 396 -13.93 18.05 10.02
C VAL A 396 -12.40 17.97 9.81
N LEU A 397 -11.94 16.88 9.20
CA LEU A 397 -10.53 16.73 8.79
C LEU A 397 -10.30 17.44 7.45
N ASP A 398 -11.17 17.15 6.50
CA ASP A 398 -11.17 17.72 5.15
C ASP A 398 -12.58 17.60 4.54
N TYR A 399 -12.88 18.35 3.49
CA TYR A 399 -14.14 18.25 2.77
C TYR A 399 -13.97 18.51 1.28
N ASN A 400 -14.83 17.89 0.47
CA ASN A 400 -14.88 18.06 -0.98
C ASN A 400 -16.30 18.34 -1.47
N CYS A 401 -16.41 19.19 -2.50
CA CYS A 401 -17.63 19.31 -3.30
C CYS A 401 -17.66 18.17 -4.32
N ILE A 402 -18.66 17.31 -4.25
CA ILE A 402 -18.78 16.15 -5.14
C ILE A 402 -19.64 16.55 -6.34
N ASP A 403 -19.03 17.20 -7.32
CA ASP A 403 -19.69 17.84 -8.47
C ASP A 403 -19.35 17.21 -9.84
N GLY A 404 -18.56 16.12 -9.83
CA GLY A 404 -18.12 15.42 -11.05
C GLY A 404 -16.95 16.09 -11.77
N THR A 405 -16.34 17.13 -11.18
CA THR A 405 -15.20 17.82 -11.81
C THR A 405 -13.85 17.24 -11.41
N ALA A 406 -13.80 16.39 -10.36
CA ALA A 406 -12.56 15.73 -9.96
C ALA A 406 -12.01 14.83 -11.08
N PRO A 407 -10.71 14.84 -11.34
CA PRO A 407 -10.09 13.92 -12.29
C PRO A 407 -10.51 12.49 -11.95
N ASP A 408 -11.00 11.76 -12.97
CA ASP A 408 -11.39 10.37 -12.84
C ASP A 408 -12.51 10.10 -11.82
N ASN A 409 -13.31 11.12 -11.45
CA ASN A 409 -14.32 11.07 -10.40
C ASN A 409 -13.79 10.60 -9.03
N ARG A 410 -12.47 10.74 -8.79
CA ARG A 410 -11.83 10.41 -7.52
C ARG A 410 -11.60 11.64 -6.67
N TYR A 411 -12.18 11.63 -5.49
CA TYR A 411 -12.09 12.69 -4.48
C TYR A 411 -11.14 12.23 -3.37
N ARG A 412 -10.12 13.05 -3.09
CA ARG A 412 -9.13 12.78 -2.04
C ARG A 412 -9.47 13.59 -0.81
N PHE A 413 -9.59 12.92 0.32
CA PHE A 413 -9.79 13.56 1.62
C PHE A 413 -8.48 13.48 2.40
N ASP A 414 -7.91 14.65 2.73
CA ASP A 414 -6.70 14.76 3.54
C ASP A 414 -6.99 14.34 4.99
N ILE A 415 -6.25 13.34 5.44
CA ILE A 415 -6.34 12.80 6.79
C ILE A 415 -4.94 12.72 7.45
N THR A 416 -3.99 13.52 6.96
CA THR A 416 -2.59 13.49 7.38
C THR A 416 -2.43 13.59 8.89
N SER A 417 -3.11 14.53 9.53
CA SER A 417 -3.03 14.73 10.99
C SER A 417 -3.55 13.53 11.77
N LEU A 418 -4.61 12.89 11.29
CA LEU A 418 -5.19 11.71 11.89
C LEU A 418 -4.26 10.50 11.75
N VAL A 419 -3.72 10.27 10.55
CA VAL A 419 -2.80 9.16 10.26
C VAL A 419 -1.51 9.29 11.09
N LYS A 420 -0.93 10.50 11.19
CA LYS A 420 0.19 10.75 12.10
C LYS A 420 -0.14 10.38 13.54
N SER A 421 -1.35 10.68 13.99
CA SER A 421 -1.80 10.33 15.35
C SER A 421 -1.99 8.83 15.54
N TRP A 422 -2.38 8.08 14.50
CA TRP A 422 -2.47 6.61 14.53
C TRP A 422 -1.09 5.98 14.68
N TYR A 423 -0.10 6.38 13.86
CA TYR A 423 1.27 5.88 13.96
C TYR A 423 1.95 6.25 15.28
N ALA A 424 1.66 7.43 15.82
CA ALA A 424 2.16 7.87 17.13
C ALA A 424 1.43 7.22 18.32
N GLY A 425 0.39 6.41 18.08
CA GLY A 425 -0.42 5.81 19.15
C GLY A 425 -1.26 6.81 19.97
N THR A 426 -1.38 8.07 19.51
CA THR A 426 -2.15 9.11 20.20
C THR A 426 -3.65 8.85 20.12
N TYR A 427 -4.10 8.32 19.00
CA TYR A 427 -5.49 7.91 18.77
C TYR A 427 -5.52 6.45 18.28
N SER A 428 -6.51 5.70 18.76
CA SER A 428 -6.84 4.39 18.18
C SER A 428 -7.38 4.58 16.76
N ASN A 429 -7.06 3.64 15.86
CA ASN A 429 -7.58 3.62 14.52
C ASN A 429 -9.01 3.03 14.50
N TYR A 430 -10.00 3.89 14.64
CA TYR A 430 -11.41 3.54 14.47
C TYR A 430 -11.92 3.96 13.08
N GLY A 431 -11.04 4.42 12.19
CA GLY A 431 -11.37 4.78 10.81
C GLY A 431 -11.91 6.19 10.65
N ILE A 432 -12.63 6.38 9.54
CA ILE A 432 -13.10 7.66 9.01
C ILE A 432 -14.60 7.57 8.75
N GLY A 433 -15.32 8.63 9.13
CA GLY A 433 -16.71 8.80 8.82
C GLY A 433 -16.94 9.87 7.76
N PHE A 434 -17.92 9.68 6.90
CA PHE A 434 -18.33 10.61 5.85
C PHE A 434 -19.75 11.08 6.09
N LYS A 435 -19.94 12.37 6.16
CA LYS A 435 -21.26 13.05 6.24
C LYS A 435 -21.24 14.35 5.46
N ILE A 436 -22.40 14.98 5.26
CA ILE A 436 -22.46 16.34 4.75
C ILE A 436 -21.65 17.24 5.69
N ALA A 437 -20.75 18.05 5.12
CA ALA A 437 -19.90 18.96 5.89
C ALA A 437 -20.75 19.98 6.67
N ASP A 438 -20.32 20.29 7.89
CA ASP A 438 -21.05 21.23 8.75
C ASP A 438 -21.13 22.60 8.08
N GLY A 439 -22.36 23.12 7.91
CA GLY A 439 -22.65 24.32 7.13
C GLY A 439 -22.75 24.11 5.62
N GLY A 440 -22.50 22.90 5.13
CA GLY A 440 -22.68 22.52 3.73
C GLY A 440 -24.15 22.25 3.38
N THR A 441 -24.46 22.39 2.09
CA THR A 441 -25.77 22.02 1.55
C THR A 441 -25.73 20.64 0.93
N SER A 442 -26.74 19.82 1.23
CA SER A 442 -26.98 18.57 0.52
C SER A 442 -27.94 18.87 -0.63
N THR A 443 -27.42 18.94 -1.84
CA THR A 443 -28.22 19.15 -3.06
C THR A 443 -28.70 17.83 -3.66
N SER A 444 -27.98 16.74 -3.34
CA SER A 444 -28.28 15.39 -3.81
C SER A 444 -27.63 14.34 -2.91
N THR A 445 -28.05 13.10 -3.02
CA THR A 445 -27.34 11.96 -2.42
C THR A 445 -26.04 11.69 -3.19
N ILE A 446 -24.94 11.65 -2.46
CA ILE A 446 -23.65 11.26 -3.01
C ILE A 446 -23.49 9.75 -2.84
N SER A 447 -22.95 9.10 -3.85
CA SER A 447 -22.70 7.68 -3.90
C SER A 447 -21.21 7.43 -4.16
N PHE A 448 -20.49 6.91 -3.15
CA PHE A 448 -19.12 6.42 -3.28
C PHE A 448 -19.11 4.91 -3.46
N VAL A 449 -18.22 4.42 -4.31
CA VAL A 449 -18.00 2.97 -4.47
C VAL A 449 -17.34 2.40 -3.21
N THR A 450 -17.81 1.24 -2.77
CA THR A 450 -17.29 0.50 -1.61
C THR A 450 -16.24 -0.54 -2.00
N ASN A 451 -15.67 -1.22 -0.99
CA ASN A 451 -14.75 -2.34 -1.21
C ASN A 451 -15.44 -3.60 -1.77
N ASP A 452 -16.76 -3.68 -1.72
CA ASP A 452 -17.53 -4.79 -2.29
C ASP A 452 -17.71 -4.70 -3.80
N SER A 453 -17.33 -3.57 -4.41
CA SER A 453 -17.39 -3.40 -5.86
C SER A 453 -16.56 -4.46 -6.59
N PRO A 454 -17.11 -5.12 -7.62
CA PRO A 454 -16.34 -6.04 -8.46
C PRO A 454 -15.24 -5.33 -9.28
N THR A 455 -15.37 -4.00 -9.50
CA THR A 455 -14.39 -3.20 -10.22
C THR A 455 -13.37 -2.64 -9.23
N ILE A 456 -12.25 -3.34 -9.07
CA ILE A 456 -11.18 -3.00 -8.12
C ILE A 456 -10.66 -1.58 -8.32
N ALA A 457 -10.57 -1.13 -9.58
CA ALA A 457 -10.08 0.21 -9.94
C ALA A 457 -10.91 1.34 -9.31
N PHE A 458 -12.15 1.10 -8.90
CA PHE A 458 -13.04 2.11 -8.30
C PHE A 458 -13.09 2.04 -6.78
N ARG A 459 -12.56 0.99 -6.16
CA ARG A 459 -12.55 0.84 -4.70
C ARG A 459 -11.79 1.96 -4.01
N PRO A 460 -12.09 2.25 -2.74
CA PRO A 460 -11.33 3.21 -1.93
C PRO A 460 -9.85 2.84 -1.87
N GLN A 461 -8.98 3.87 -1.85
CA GLN A 461 -7.54 3.71 -1.71
C GLN A 461 -7.07 4.51 -0.50
N PHE A 462 -6.42 3.86 0.45
CA PHE A 462 -5.76 4.51 1.56
C PHE A 462 -4.28 4.69 1.23
N VAL A 463 -3.80 5.92 1.31
CA VAL A 463 -2.47 6.30 0.83
C VAL A 463 -1.73 7.08 1.90
N VAL A 464 -0.48 6.68 2.17
CA VAL A 464 0.46 7.40 3.02
C VAL A 464 1.68 7.79 2.20
N VAL A 465 2.02 9.07 2.22
CA VAL A 465 3.20 9.63 1.54
C VAL A 465 4.22 10.01 2.60
N TYR A 466 5.43 9.53 2.45
CA TYR A 466 6.49 9.81 3.41
C TYR A 466 7.85 10.01 2.73
N LYS A 467 8.80 10.57 3.48
CA LYS A 467 10.24 10.59 3.16
C LYS A 467 10.97 9.69 4.14
N ASP A 468 11.93 8.95 3.63
CA ASP A 468 12.83 8.14 4.45
C ASP A 468 14.04 9.01 4.86
N MET A 469 14.14 9.33 6.15
CA MET A 469 15.14 10.28 6.70
C MET A 469 16.19 9.53 7.52
N LYS A 470 17.05 8.76 6.85
CA LYS A 470 18.12 7.99 7.50
C LYS A 470 19.38 8.86 7.75
N GLY A 471 20.06 8.60 8.86
CA GLY A 471 21.36 9.20 9.17
C GLY A 471 21.32 10.70 9.45
N ILE A 472 22.43 11.40 9.15
CA ILE A 472 22.62 12.83 9.41
C ILE A 472 22.81 13.58 8.10
N GLU A 473 21.90 14.53 7.81
CA GLU A 473 21.96 15.39 6.64
C GLU A 473 21.93 16.87 7.04
N GLU A 474 22.72 17.69 6.37
CA GLU A 474 22.85 19.12 6.70
C GLU A 474 21.55 19.91 6.55
N TYR A 475 20.63 19.45 5.72
CA TYR A 475 19.35 20.08 5.46
C TYR A 475 18.21 19.61 6.38
N TRP A 476 18.49 18.68 7.32
CA TRP A 476 17.53 18.27 8.36
C TRP A 476 17.87 18.91 9.69
N SER A 477 16.90 18.94 10.59
CA SER A 477 17.03 19.52 11.92
C SER A 477 17.27 18.45 12.98
N TYR A 478 18.30 18.63 13.81
CA TYR A 478 18.69 17.70 14.86
C TYR A 478 18.79 18.38 16.22
N SER A 479 18.43 17.64 17.26
CA SER A 479 18.85 17.91 18.62
C SER A 479 20.13 17.13 18.92
N SER A 480 21.22 17.81 19.26
CA SER A 480 22.49 17.16 19.54
C SER A 480 22.90 17.31 20.99
N GLN A 481 23.52 16.27 21.57
CA GLN A 481 24.04 16.27 22.91
C GLN A 481 25.34 15.51 23.00
N ASN A 482 26.36 16.11 23.66
CA ASN A 482 27.57 15.40 24.05
C ASN A 482 27.25 14.44 25.20
N ILE A 483 27.49 13.14 25.00
CA ILE A 483 27.22 12.08 25.98
C ILE A 483 28.53 11.54 26.61
N GLY A 484 29.52 12.41 26.74
CA GLY A 484 30.80 12.15 27.38
C GLY A 484 31.65 11.13 26.61
N LEU A 485 32.14 10.08 27.27
CA LEU A 485 32.95 9.06 26.63
C LEU A 485 32.26 8.26 25.54
N ALA A 486 30.93 8.29 25.46
CA ALA A 486 30.16 7.65 24.43
C ALA A 486 30.07 8.46 23.11
N GLY A 487 30.54 9.72 23.11
CA GLY A 487 30.58 10.57 21.92
C GLY A 487 29.51 11.66 21.90
N THR A 488 28.95 11.92 20.71
CA THR A 488 27.85 12.88 20.49
C THR A 488 26.65 12.16 19.90
N SER A 489 25.49 12.37 20.48
CA SER A 489 24.22 11.90 19.91
C SER A 489 23.57 13.01 19.09
N TYR A 490 22.90 12.61 18.01
CA TYR A 490 22.07 13.43 17.14
C TYR A 490 20.71 12.76 17.04
N VAL A 491 19.65 13.48 17.36
CA VAL A 491 18.27 13.00 17.22
C VAL A 491 17.58 13.83 16.16
N ASN A 492 17.09 13.19 15.12
CA ASN A 492 16.32 13.86 14.08
C ASN A 492 15.01 14.40 14.68
N ASN A 493 14.78 15.71 14.60
CA ASN A 493 13.63 16.33 15.25
C ASN A 493 12.28 15.98 14.59
N ALA A 494 12.30 15.44 13.39
CA ALA A 494 11.10 15.06 12.64
C ALA A 494 10.69 13.60 12.87
N THR A 495 11.68 12.69 12.89
CA THR A 495 11.44 11.23 12.98
C THR A 495 11.77 10.65 14.35
N GLY A 496 12.62 11.30 15.13
CA GLY A 496 13.16 10.73 16.36
C GLY A 496 14.32 9.74 16.15
N ALA A 497 14.70 9.46 14.89
CA ALA A 497 15.84 8.59 14.58
C ALA A 497 17.13 9.13 15.20
N MET A 498 17.93 8.25 15.81
CA MET A 498 19.11 8.62 16.58
C MET A 498 20.39 8.11 15.91
N THR A 499 21.37 9.01 15.78
CA THR A 499 22.74 8.67 15.38
C THR A 499 23.70 9.07 16.49
N ILE A 500 24.61 8.16 16.90
CA ILE A 500 25.67 8.44 17.86
C ILE A 500 27.00 8.31 17.13
N SER A 501 27.85 9.32 17.25
CA SER A 501 29.18 9.36 16.66
C SER A 501 30.24 9.42 17.77
N LYS A 502 31.12 8.39 17.78
CA LYS A 502 32.24 8.29 18.73
C LYS A 502 33.58 8.20 18.02
N PRO A 503 34.34 9.29 17.91
CA PRO A 503 35.73 9.26 17.45
C PRO A 503 36.59 8.35 18.35
N LEU A 504 37.42 7.50 17.73
CA LEU A 504 38.31 6.58 18.43
C LEU A 504 39.69 7.20 18.67
N LEU A 505 40.23 7.89 17.68
CA LEU A 505 41.54 8.50 17.67
C LEU A 505 41.47 9.87 16.99
N SER A 506 42.38 10.75 17.28
CA SER A 506 42.58 11.99 16.51
C SER A 506 43.97 11.99 15.90
N THR A 507 44.07 12.21 14.60
CA THR A 507 45.35 12.40 13.91
C THR A 507 45.49 13.87 13.58
N THR A 508 46.43 14.57 14.26
CA THR A 508 46.60 16.01 14.14
C THR A 508 47.68 16.42 13.13
N ASP A 509 48.56 15.51 12.71
CA ASP A 509 49.77 15.82 11.95
C ASP A 509 49.77 15.29 10.49
N SER A 510 48.62 15.07 9.91
CA SER A 510 48.51 14.58 8.54
C SER A 510 48.02 15.64 7.58
N LEU A 511 48.56 15.65 6.35
CA LEU A 511 48.05 16.48 5.25
C LEU A 511 46.58 16.19 4.89
N MET A 512 46.11 14.99 5.25
CA MET A 512 44.75 14.55 5.11
C MET A 512 44.34 13.79 6.38
N PRO A 513 43.89 14.50 7.43
CA PRO A 513 43.52 13.86 8.69
C PRO A 513 42.29 12.97 8.50
N TYR A 514 42.37 11.74 9.04
CA TYR A 514 41.26 10.82 9.08
C TYR A 514 41.04 10.33 10.51
N ILE A 515 39.79 10.38 10.98
CA ILE A 515 39.44 9.99 12.33
C ILE A 515 38.55 8.74 12.27
N PRO A 516 39.09 7.55 12.58
CA PRO A 516 38.25 6.36 12.74
C PRO A 516 37.18 6.62 13.80
N THR A 517 35.94 6.39 13.44
CA THR A 517 34.78 6.71 14.27
C THR A 517 33.83 5.51 14.30
N ILE A 518 33.39 5.13 15.51
CA ILE A 518 32.26 4.23 15.67
C ILE A 518 30.98 5.05 15.54
N VAL A 519 30.08 4.59 14.71
CA VAL A 519 28.76 5.19 14.51
C VAL A 519 27.71 4.18 14.91
N TYR A 520 26.78 4.58 15.75
CA TYR A 520 25.49 3.91 15.92
C TYR A 520 24.43 4.70 15.16
N ASN A 521 23.63 4.03 14.36
CA ASN A 521 22.49 4.61 13.67
C ASN A 521 21.28 3.71 13.90
N SER A 522 20.23 4.24 14.55
CA SER A 522 19.03 3.47 14.91
C SER A 522 18.33 2.91 13.70
N THR A 523 18.40 3.59 12.54
CA THR A 523 17.76 3.14 11.30
C THR A 523 18.45 1.92 10.68
N LEU A 524 19.74 1.68 10.99
CA LEU A 524 20.44 0.46 10.58
C LEU A 524 20.02 -0.78 11.39
N ALA A 525 19.37 -0.57 12.54
CA ALA A 525 18.80 -1.63 13.37
C ALA A 525 17.31 -1.90 13.06
N ASP A 526 16.69 -1.06 12.26
CA ASP A 526 15.30 -1.18 11.85
C ASP A 526 15.10 -2.43 10.97
N LYS A 527 14.06 -3.23 11.29
CA LYS A 527 13.66 -4.40 10.51
C LYS A 527 13.20 -4.07 9.08
N TYR A 528 12.78 -2.84 8.84
CA TYR A 528 12.36 -2.30 7.53
C TYR A 528 13.48 -1.60 6.77
N ASN A 529 14.72 -1.73 7.23
CA ASN A 529 15.85 -1.27 6.45
C ASN A 529 15.89 -2.05 5.12
N VAL A 530 15.52 -1.39 4.04
CA VAL A 530 15.35 -1.97 2.69
C VAL A 530 16.64 -2.62 2.17
N TYR A 531 17.78 -2.24 2.73
CA TYR A 531 19.10 -2.73 2.33
C TYR A 531 19.84 -3.43 3.49
N PRO A 532 19.22 -4.43 4.14
CA PRO A 532 19.74 -4.98 5.40
C PRO A 532 21.10 -5.66 5.25
N ASN A 533 21.56 -5.93 4.02
CA ASN A 533 22.41 -7.09 3.87
C ASN A 533 23.87 -6.81 3.55
N VAL A 534 24.22 -5.61 3.04
CA VAL A 534 25.64 -5.34 2.79
C VAL A 534 26.38 -5.10 4.11
N GLN A 535 25.72 -4.46 5.07
CA GLN A 535 26.34 -4.21 6.36
C GLN A 535 26.11 -5.32 7.38
N SER A 536 24.89 -5.90 7.44
CA SER A 536 24.56 -6.90 8.45
C SER A 536 25.27 -8.23 8.25
N SER A 537 25.51 -8.67 7.01
CA SER A 537 26.17 -9.95 6.77
C SER A 537 27.68 -9.91 6.94
N TYR A 538 28.33 -8.77 6.69
CA TYR A 538 29.78 -8.62 6.76
C TYR A 538 30.27 -7.92 8.02
N LEU A 539 29.52 -6.90 8.50
CA LEU A 539 29.87 -6.16 9.70
C LEU A 539 29.28 -6.78 10.98
N SER A 540 28.16 -7.48 10.92
CA SER A 540 27.55 -8.14 12.08
C SER A 540 28.43 -9.25 12.68
N ALA A 541 29.42 -9.71 11.92
CA ALA A 541 30.41 -10.66 12.46
C ALA A 541 31.28 -10.06 13.58
N PHE A 542 31.38 -8.71 13.69
CA PHE A 542 32.18 -8.03 14.71
C PHE A 542 31.57 -6.73 15.28
N MET A 543 30.49 -6.22 14.71
CA MET A 543 29.77 -5.04 15.22
C MET A 543 28.32 -5.42 15.55
N PRO A 544 27.78 -4.96 16.69
CA PRO A 544 26.37 -5.14 17.00
C PRO A 544 25.45 -4.47 15.96
N CYS A 545 24.20 -4.94 15.87
CA CYS A 545 23.18 -4.33 15.00
C CYS A 545 23.06 -2.81 15.27
N GLY A 546 22.97 -2.03 14.21
CA GLY A 546 22.93 -0.57 14.26
C GLY A 546 24.30 0.10 14.34
N PHE A 547 25.39 -0.64 14.58
CA PHE A 547 26.75 -0.08 14.67
C PHE A 547 27.54 -0.29 13.38
N LYS A 548 28.38 0.71 13.04
CA LYS A 548 29.35 0.62 11.93
C LYS A 548 30.59 1.47 12.26
N LEU A 549 31.64 1.23 11.47
CA LEU A 549 32.77 2.18 11.38
C LEU A 549 32.51 3.16 10.23
N ASN A 550 32.94 4.41 10.37
CA ASN A 550 32.81 5.41 9.31
C ASN A 550 33.55 5.04 7.99
N ILE A 551 34.52 4.11 8.05
CA ILE A 551 35.19 3.54 6.87
C ILE A 551 34.38 2.44 6.18
N SER A 552 33.34 1.95 6.81
CA SER A 552 32.50 0.87 6.27
C SER A 552 31.43 1.45 5.34
N GLU A 553 31.87 2.30 4.41
CA GLU A 553 31.02 2.83 3.35
C GLU A 553 30.90 1.79 2.21
N THR A 554 29.72 1.65 1.66
CA THR A 554 29.44 0.66 0.60
C THR A 554 28.61 1.28 -0.52
N ILE A 555 28.79 0.75 -1.72
CA ILE A 555 27.89 1.01 -2.86
C ILE A 555 27.26 -0.31 -3.26
N ILE A 556 25.96 -0.34 -3.49
CA ILE A 556 25.25 -1.47 -4.08
C ILE A 556 24.58 -1.05 -5.39
N LYS A 557 24.50 -2.02 -6.33
CA LYS A 557 23.77 -1.86 -7.59
C LYS A 557 22.41 -2.51 -7.46
N LYS A 558 21.37 -1.75 -7.72
CA LYS A 558 19.98 -2.17 -7.74
C LYS A 558 19.38 -2.02 -9.13
N MET A 559 18.19 -2.58 -9.31
CA MET A 559 17.42 -2.47 -10.55
C MET A 559 15.94 -2.25 -10.19
N TYR A 560 15.29 -1.38 -10.94
CA TYR A 560 13.83 -1.27 -10.92
C TYR A 560 13.26 -1.41 -12.33
N THR A 561 11.98 -1.72 -12.43
CA THR A 561 11.24 -1.69 -13.69
C THR A 561 10.42 -0.42 -13.73
N ASN A 562 10.62 0.41 -14.73
CA ASN A 562 9.87 1.65 -14.89
C ASN A 562 8.47 1.39 -15.49
N ALA A 563 7.64 2.43 -15.58
CA ALA A 563 6.28 2.34 -16.09
C ALA A 563 6.18 1.85 -17.56
N SER A 564 7.28 1.97 -18.35
CA SER A 564 7.37 1.42 -19.71
C SER A 564 7.76 -0.07 -19.76
N GLY A 565 7.99 -0.71 -18.62
CA GLY A 565 8.45 -2.09 -18.51
C GLY A 565 9.94 -2.29 -18.74
N SER A 566 10.73 -1.21 -18.79
CA SER A 566 12.17 -1.27 -19.00
C SER A 566 12.92 -1.41 -17.67
N SER A 567 13.95 -2.27 -17.64
CA SER A 567 14.83 -2.40 -16.48
C SER A 567 15.84 -1.28 -16.41
N VAL A 568 15.90 -0.57 -15.30
CA VAL A 568 16.81 0.55 -15.04
C VAL A 568 17.70 0.22 -13.85
N TYR A 569 19.03 0.32 -14.03
CA TYR A 569 19.99 0.15 -12.96
C TYR A 569 20.27 1.49 -12.29
N TYR A 570 20.33 1.46 -10.94
CA TYR A 570 20.72 2.59 -10.10
C TYR A 570 21.66 2.10 -8.98
N TYR A 571 22.25 3.03 -8.26
CA TYR A 571 23.20 2.69 -7.21
C TYR A 571 22.82 3.37 -5.91
N ILE A 572 23.06 2.71 -4.78
CA ILE A 572 22.86 3.27 -3.45
C ILE A 572 24.20 3.26 -2.74
N TRP A 573 24.63 4.45 -2.31
CA TRP A 573 25.79 4.61 -1.47
C TRP A 573 25.34 4.79 -0.02
N SER A 574 25.77 3.87 0.86
CA SER A 574 25.67 4.02 2.30
C SER A 574 26.94 4.67 2.78
N ASP A 575 26.86 5.89 3.27
CA ASP A 575 27.97 6.74 3.64
C ASP A 575 28.58 6.44 5.02
N SER A 576 29.36 7.37 5.54
CA SER A 576 30.12 7.23 6.81
C SER A 576 29.25 7.06 8.05
N ASP A 577 28.04 7.59 8.08
CA ASP A 577 27.10 7.47 9.22
C ASP A 577 25.91 6.55 8.95
N GLY A 578 25.83 5.99 7.74
CA GLY A 578 24.77 5.08 7.32
C GLY A 578 23.63 5.77 6.60
N THR A 579 23.78 7.05 6.26
CA THR A 579 22.86 7.72 5.34
C THR A 579 22.95 7.08 3.95
N GLU A 580 21.81 6.90 3.29
CA GLU A 580 21.74 6.29 1.98
C GLU A 580 21.44 7.33 0.90
N HIS A 581 22.28 7.36 -0.13
CA HIS A 581 22.18 8.27 -1.27
C HIS A 581 21.95 7.46 -2.54
N SER A 582 20.86 7.72 -3.24
CA SER A 582 20.55 7.07 -4.52
C SER A 582 21.20 7.83 -5.67
N PHE A 583 21.92 7.10 -6.52
CA PHE A 583 22.52 7.60 -7.74
C PHE A 583 21.76 7.09 -8.96
N LEU A 584 21.18 8.00 -9.73
CA LEU A 584 20.37 7.72 -10.90
C LEU A 584 21.16 7.91 -12.19
N PRO A 585 20.84 7.16 -13.28
CA PRO A 585 21.55 7.26 -14.53
C PRO A 585 21.42 8.64 -15.17
N VAL A 586 22.52 9.14 -15.73
CA VAL A 586 22.54 10.38 -16.50
C VAL A 586 22.24 10.08 -17.96
N GLU A 587 21.25 10.76 -18.55
CA GLU A 587 20.88 10.59 -19.96
C GLU A 587 22.07 10.70 -20.90
N GLY A 588 22.14 9.78 -21.87
CA GLY A 588 23.20 9.74 -22.87
C GLY A 588 24.55 9.19 -22.40
N THR A 589 24.60 8.67 -21.15
CA THR A 589 25.80 8.01 -20.60
C THR A 589 25.50 6.57 -20.24
N SER A 590 26.52 5.70 -20.19
CA SER A 590 26.35 4.29 -19.83
C SER A 590 26.91 3.93 -18.44
N ASN A 591 27.71 4.80 -17.85
CA ASN A 591 28.49 4.52 -16.64
C ASN A 591 28.61 5.72 -15.68
N VAL A 592 27.80 6.74 -15.89
CA VAL A 592 27.76 7.96 -15.06
C VAL A 592 26.39 8.10 -14.42
N TYR A 593 26.41 8.36 -13.12
CA TYR A 593 25.22 8.50 -12.29
C TYR A 593 25.39 9.74 -11.42
N GLU A 594 24.31 10.42 -11.10
CA GLU A 594 24.29 11.57 -10.18
C GLU A 594 23.32 11.34 -9.04
N ASP A 595 23.61 11.95 -7.89
CA ASP A 595 22.77 11.84 -6.71
C ASP A 595 21.40 12.50 -6.93
N GLU A 596 20.36 11.93 -6.34
CA GLU A 596 19.00 12.48 -6.41
C GLU A 596 18.77 13.59 -5.36
N ASP A 597 19.61 13.66 -4.32
CA ASP A 597 19.45 14.55 -3.16
C ASP A 597 19.93 15.98 -3.43
N GLY A 598 20.62 16.20 -4.55
CA GLY A 598 21.14 17.52 -4.91
C GLY A 598 22.46 17.89 -4.25
N LEU A 599 23.19 16.91 -3.73
CA LEU A 599 24.52 17.08 -3.13
C LEU A 599 25.62 17.30 -4.16
N GLN A 600 25.28 17.23 -5.45
CA GLN A 600 26.17 17.40 -6.59
C GLN A 600 27.30 16.34 -6.62
N LEU A 601 26.97 15.13 -6.19
CA LEU A 601 27.87 13.99 -6.21
C LEU A 601 27.78 13.28 -7.56
N LYS A 602 28.91 12.90 -8.11
CA LYS A 602 29.01 12.17 -9.37
C LYS A 602 29.61 10.80 -9.15
N LEU A 603 28.84 9.75 -9.43
CA LEU A 603 29.29 8.37 -9.42
C LEU A 603 29.70 7.96 -10.84
N THR A 604 30.91 7.42 -10.97
CA THR A 604 31.37 6.75 -12.21
C THR A 604 31.67 5.30 -11.90
N VAL A 605 31.14 4.41 -12.74
CA VAL A 605 31.18 2.96 -12.53
C VAL A 605 32.00 2.29 -13.62
N SER A 606 32.89 1.37 -13.22
CA SER A 606 33.59 0.45 -14.11
C SER A 606 33.35 -1.01 -13.64
N SER A 607 33.86 -1.96 -14.42
CA SER A 607 33.69 -3.40 -14.07
C SER A 607 34.28 -3.81 -12.72
N THR A 608 35.30 -3.10 -12.24
CA THR A 608 36.06 -3.46 -11.03
C THR A 608 35.99 -2.38 -9.93
N MET A 609 35.50 -1.18 -10.24
CA MET A 609 35.69 -0.02 -9.41
C MET A 609 34.55 0.99 -9.59
N CYS A 610 34.14 1.62 -8.51
CA CYS A 610 33.28 2.80 -8.52
C CYS A 610 34.03 4.00 -7.94
N THR A 611 33.74 5.19 -8.41
CA THR A 611 34.28 6.43 -7.84
C THR A 611 33.16 7.44 -7.62
N ILE A 612 33.09 8.01 -6.42
CA ILE A 612 32.24 9.16 -6.10
C ILE A 612 33.13 10.39 -6.04
N LYS A 613 32.74 11.44 -6.76
CA LYS A 613 33.42 12.73 -6.78
C LYS A 613 32.46 13.83 -6.37
N ASP A 614 32.91 14.68 -5.41
CA ASP A 614 32.20 15.86 -4.97
C ASP A 614 32.69 17.14 -5.67
N ASP A 615 32.01 18.28 -5.41
CA ASP A 615 32.36 19.58 -5.94
C ASP A 615 33.74 20.10 -5.45
N SER A 616 34.16 19.65 -4.25
CA SER A 616 35.49 20.00 -3.71
C SER A 616 36.61 19.26 -4.41
N LYS A 617 36.28 18.37 -5.35
CA LYS A 617 37.15 17.44 -6.08
C LYS A 617 37.74 16.33 -5.21
N THR A 618 37.15 16.05 -4.06
CA THR A 618 37.46 14.85 -3.28
C THR A 618 36.94 13.63 -4.07
N VAL A 619 37.74 12.58 -4.11
CA VAL A 619 37.38 11.34 -4.79
C VAL A 619 37.42 10.17 -3.82
N LYS A 620 36.28 9.55 -3.59
CA LYS A 620 36.15 8.27 -2.91
C LYS A 620 36.21 7.15 -3.94
N THR A 621 37.05 6.16 -3.73
CA THR A 621 37.17 5.00 -4.62
C THR A 621 36.72 3.74 -3.90
N PHE A 622 35.88 2.96 -4.56
CA PHE A 622 35.30 1.73 -4.03
C PHE A 622 35.72 0.55 -4.90
N ALA A 623 36.22 -0.50 -4.26
CA ALA A 623 36.63 -1.74 -4.91
C ALA A 623 35.49 -2.75 -4.91
N SER A 624 35.38 -3.55 -5.97
CA SER A 624 34.34 -4.58 -6.13
C SER A 624 34.45 -5.64 -5.05
N MET A 625 33.31 -6.05 -4.51
CA MET A 625 33.19 -7.20 -3.62
C MET A 625 33.07 -8.49 -4.41
N SER A 626 33.71 -9.56 -3.95
CA SER A 626 33.65 -10.88 -4.59
C SER A 626 32.32 -11.61 -4.33
N VAL A 627 31.60 -11.21 -3.28
CA VAL A 627 30.29 -11.75 -2.90
C VAL A 627 29.29 -10.61 -2.94
N VAL A 628 28.20 -10.81 -3.66
CA VAL A 628 27.11 -9.84 -3.75
C VAL A 628 26.06 -10.24 -2.71
N PRO A 629 25.74 -9.37 -1.75
CA PRO A 629 24.75 -9.68 -0.71
C PRO A 629 23.33 -9.49 -1.22
N GLY A 630 22.52 -10.54 -1.08
CA GLY A 630 21.08 -10.49 -1.37
C GLY A 630 20.72 -10.81 -2.82
N GLU A 631 19.50 -11.28 -3.03
CA GLU A 631 19.01 -11.75 -4.33
C GLU A 631 18.75 -10.61 -5.35
N ASP A 632 18.43 -9.40 -4.88
CA ASP A 632 18.11 -8.23 -5.72
C ASP A 632 19.27 -7.22 -5.79
N VAL A 633 20.49 -7.63 -5.47
CA VAL A 633 21.70 -6.82 -5.59
C VAL A 633 22.55 -7.32 -6.75
N TYR A 634 22.76 -6.48 -7.74
CA TYR A 634 23.44 -6.81 -8.99
C TYR A 634 24.95 -6.47 -8.99
N GLY A 635 25.45 -6.00 -7.85
CA GLY A 635 26.85 -5.68 -7.61
C GLY A 635 27.03 -4.93 -6.31
N ALA A 636 28.19 -5.07 -5.68
CA ALA A 636 28.55 -4.38 -4.43
C ALA A 636 30.02 -3.96 -4.44
N TRP A 637 30.31 -2.83 -3.79
CA TRP A 637 31.64 -2.25 -3.65
C TRP A 637 31.84 -1.69 -2.25
N TYR A 638 33.07 -1.75 -1.74
CA TYR A 638 33.48 -1.20 -0.45
C TYR A 638 34.50 -0.08 -0.63
N LEU A 639 34.52 0.88 0.28
CA LEU A 639 35.44 2.01 0.26
C LEU A 639 36.89 1.51 0.35
N SER A 640 37.72 1.80 -0.63
CA SER A 640 39.12 1.40 -0.69
C SER A 640 40.09 2.57 -0.50
N SER A 641 39.70 3.79 -0.88
CA SER A 641 40.53 4.98 -0.66
C SER A 641 39.76 6.28 -0.79
N ILE A 642 40.28 7.32 -0.17
CA ILE A 642 39.84 8.72 -0.31
C ILE A 642 41.04 9.54 -0.79
N ALA A 643 40.86 10.39 -1.80
CA ALA A 643 41.88 11.31 -2.28
C ALA A 643 41.33 12.74 -2.32
N ASP A 644 42.14 13.72 -1.89
CA ASP A 644 41.80 15.12 -2.01
C ASP A 644 42.13 15.68 -3.37
N LYS A 645 41.78 16.96 -3.62
CA LYS A 645 42.07 17.66 -4.88
C LYS A 645 43.57 17.83 -5.21
N ASN A 646 44.44 17.66 -4.22
CA ASN A 646 45.91 17.82 -4.36
C ASN A 646 46.60 16.47 -4.60
N GLY A 647 45.83 15.36 -4.56
CA GLY A 647 46.35 14.01 -4.73
C GLY A 647 46.82 13.33 -3.44
N ASN A 648 46.65 13.97 -2.27
CA ASN A 648 46.88 13.28 -1.02
C ASN A 648 45.84 12.17 -0.88
N LYS A 649 46.28 10.96 -0.44
CA LYS A 649 45.44 9.78 -0.46
C LYS A 649 45.56 9.00 0.82
N ILE A 650 44.40 8.55 1.34
CA ILE A 650 44.27 7.53 2.37
C ILE A 650 43.75 6.27 1.73
N SER A 651 44.36 5.13 2.04
CA SER A 651 43.92 3.83 1.55
C SER A 651 43.51 2.94 2.73
N PHE A 652 42.46 2.15 2.52
CA PHE A 652 41.95 1.21 3.52
C PHE A 652 42.17 -0.21 3.08
N THR A 653 42.62 -1.04 3.98
CA THR A 653 42.86 -2.46 3.73
C THR A 653 41.87 -3.30 4.51
N PHE A 654 41.34 -4.32 3.88
CA PHE A 654 40.33 -5.22 4.44
C PHE A 654 40.77 -6.67 4.29
N ASP A 655 40.36 -7.55 5.20
CA ASP A 655 40.51 -8.98 5.07
C ASP A 655 39.48 -9.59 4.10
N SER A 656 39.53 -10.92 3.93
CA SER A 656 38.58 -11.63 3.04
C SER A 656 37.12 -11.61 3.51
N ALA A 657 36.87 -11.22 4.75
CA ALA A 657 35.54 -10.99 5.30
C ALA A 657 35.15 -9.51 5.32
N TYR A 658 35.89 -8.66 4.60
CA TYR A 658 35.70 -7.20 4.52
C TYR A 658 35.77 -6.48 5.86
N ARG A 659 36.52 -7.03 6.84
CA ARG A 659 36.84 -6.35 8.09
C ARG A 659 38.06 -5.47 7.89
N PRO A 660 38.07 -4.20 8.35
CA PRO A 660 39.22 -3.32 8.19
C PRO A 660 40.41 -3.85 9.01
N ILE A 661 41.58 -3.89 8.41
CA ILE A 661 42.85 -4.35 9.02
C ILE A 661 43.99 -3.35 8.87
N GLY A 662 43.77 -2.21 8.15
CA GLY A 662 44.77 -1.14 7.98
C GLY A 662 44.27 -0.04 7.03
#